data_8886c36781442587c5b9d591bd20e47b
#
_entry.id   8886c36781442587c5b9d591bd20e47b
#
_cell.length_a   1.000
_cell.length_b   1.000
_cell.length_c   1.000
_cell.angle_alpha   90.00
_cell.angle_beta   90.00
_cell.angle_gamma   90.00
#
_symmetry.space_group_name_H-M   'P 1'
#
loop_
_entity.id
_entity.type
_entity.pdbx_description
1 polymer ?
#
loop_
_entity_poly.entity_id
_entity_poly.type
_entity_poly.pdbx_seq_one_letter_code
_entity_poly.pdbx_strand_id
1 'polypeptide(L)'
;MSDLFQNTAAKQDSYSAQDIEVLEGLEPVRRRPGMYIGGTDERALHHLVAEVLDNAMDEAVAGHANRIELDLAADGTVTVRDNGRGIPTDEHPKYPGKSALEVIFTTLHSGGKFSGKVYATSGGLHGVGSAVVNALSDRLHVEVARDRQLWVQSFSRGLPLGPLASAGAVQNRRGTTVSFHPDAEIFGADAQFKPERLYRLCRSKAYLYRGVEIRWSCDPALLPLGSEVPAAEVLHFPNGLLDYLTGSLKSRATVTPNPFAGQADFPGDAGRVEWAVAWPEDDEGFSHTYCNTIPTPLGGTHEQGLRGALIRAIKGYGDMLGNKRAATITADDVMEGAMVLLSVFIRDPHFQGQTKERLVNAEAQKLTDAAIKDHFDHWLSGSPDAAKALIERLIEKADERARKKAQKEMARKTPTRRLRLPGKLADCSRQSAEDTEIFIVEGDSAGGSAKQARRRDTQAILPLRGKILNVASASVDKLRGNQELADLAQALGCGTGKEFSVDKLRYERVIIMTDADVDGAHIASLLMTFFYREMPALIQQGHLYLALPPLYRLSGGGKVHYARDDAHKDELMRTTFKNVKGKIEISRFKGLGEMPPAQLKETTMDPQKRMLLRVVVPDLRDPDQKDDAEATKSLVESLMGRKPELRFKFITENAKFAQDLDV
;
A
#
# COMPACT_ATOMS: atom_id res chain seq x y z
N MET A 1 23.04 -47.13 -41.10
CA MET A 1 21.98 -46.55 -40.27
C MET A 1 22.16 -47.07 -38.86
N SER A 2 23.18 -46.60 -38.18
CA SER A 2 23.44 -46.79 -36.77
C SER A 2 24.36 -45.65 -36.39
N ASP A 3 23.98 -44.89 -35.38
CA ASP A 3 24.68 -43.81 -34.67
C ASP A 3 23.96 -42.47 -34.75
N LEU A 4 22.77 -42.45 -34.11
CA LEU A 4 22.07 -41.19 -33.81
C LEU A 4 21.55 -41.14 -32.35
N PHE A 5 22.13 -41.99 -31.47
CA PHE A 5 21.85 -41.97 -30.03
C PHE A 5 23.17 -42.06 -29.22
N GLN A 6 24.13 -41.20 -29.51
CA GLN A 6 25.21 -40.99 -28.56
C GLN A 6 24.83 -39.79 -27.65
N ASN A 7 24.42 -40.16 -26.45
CA ASN A 7 24.63 -39.50 -25.15
C ASN A 7 25.16 -38.05 -25.23
N THR A 8 24.30 -37.09 -25.22
CA THR A 8 24.54 -35.88 -24.44
C THR A 8 24.12 -36.21 -23.00
N ALA A 9 25.06 -36.67 -22.19
CA ALA A 9 24.94 -36.64 -20.75
C ALA A 9 24.66 -35.18 -20.37
N ALA A 10 23.44 -34.93 -19.95
CA ALA A 10 23.09 -33.68 -19.25
C ALA A 10 24.13 -33.52 -18.13
N LYS A 11 24.93 -32.46 -18.18
CA LYS A 11 25.64 -32.00 -17.00
C LYS A 11 24.58 -31.87 -15.91
N GLN A 12 24.59 -32.77 -14.95
CA GLN A 12 23.95 -32.54 -13.67
C GLN A 12 24.66 -31.31 -13.11
N ASP A 13 23.99 -30.13 -13.20
CA ASP A 13 24.36 -28.99 -12.40
C ASP A 13 24.18 -29.41 -10.94
N SER A 14 25.28 -29.83 -10.34
CA SER A 14 25.31 -30.19 -8.92
C SER A 14 25.25 -28.89 -8.12
N TYR A 15 24.03 -28.50 -7.72
CA TYR A 15 23.86 -27.41 -6.78
C TYR A 15 24.64 -27.74 -5.49
N SER A 16 25.65 -26.95 -5.23
CA SER A 16 26.61 -27.15 -4.14
C SER A 16 26.66 -25.88 -3.26
N ALA A 17 27.32 -25.98 -2.13
CA ALA A 17 27.54 -24.81 -1.25
C ALA A 17 28.31 -23.66 -1.96
N GLN A 18 29.00 -23.95 -3.05
CA GLN A 18 29.71 -22.96 -3.87
C GLN A 18 28.76 -22.10 -4.73
N ASP A 19 27.55 -22.59 -4.96
CA ASP A 19 26.51 -21.88 -5.74
C ASP A 19 25.67 -20.97 -4.85
N ILE A 20 25.94 -20.95 -3.55
CA ILE A 20 25.26 -20.06 -2.58
C ILE A 20 26.04 -18.74 -2.50
N GLU A 21 25.54 -17.71 -3.17
CA GLU A 21 26.08 -16.36 -3.08
C GLU A 21 25.57 -15.67 -1.80
N VAL A 22 26.49 -15.14 -1.00
CA VAL A 22 26.17 -14.32 0.18
C VAL A 22 26.49 -12.89 -0.15
N LEU A 23 25.45 -12.05 -0.22
CA LEU A 23 25.62 -10.62 -0.43
C LEU A 23 25.88 -9.93 0.91
N GLU A 24 26.96 -9.15 0.98
CA GLU A 24 27.35 -8.43 2.18
C GLU A 24 27.11 -6.91 2.05
N GLY A 25 27.02 -6.23 3.20
CA GLY A 25 26.91 -4.77 3.26
C GLY A 25 25.61 -4.24 2.62
N LEU A 26 25.74 -3.33 1.66
CA LEU A 26 24.61 -2.70 0.94
C LEU A 26 24.40 -3.25 -0.48
N GLU A 27 25.15 -4.26 -0.89
CA GLU A 27 24.96 -4.89 -2.19
C GLU A 27 23.56 -5.51 -2.38
N PRO A 28 22.95 -6.17 -1.36
CA PRO A 28 21.56 -6.66 -1.46
C PRO A 28 20.55 -5.55 -1.82
N VAL A 29 20.76 -4.32 -1.34
CA VAL A 29 19.90 -3.17 -1.63
C VAL A 29 20.00 -2.79 -3.10
N ARG A 30 21.23 -2.73 -3.65
CA ARG A 30 21.47 -2.39 -5.05
C ARG A 30 20.96 -3.44 -6.02
N ARG A 31 21.11 -4.73 -5.67
CA ARG A 31 20.63 -5.85 -6.51
C ARG A 31 19.12 -6.03 -6.47
N ARG A 32 18.47 -5.74 -5.34
CA ARG A 32 17.03 -5.94 -5.12
C ARG A 32 16.36 -4.72 -4.48
N PRO A 33 16.40 -3.56 -5.12
CA PRO A 33 15.82 -2.33 -4.55
C PRO A 33 14.33 -2.45 -4.23
N GLY A 34 13.59 -3.27 -4.99
CA GLY A 34 12.17 -3.52 -4.75
C GLY A 34 11.84 -4.06 -3.36
N MET A 35 12.76 -4.77 -2.70
CA MET A 35 12.56 -5.25 -1.32
C MET A 35 12.59 -4.12 -0.28
N TYR A 36 13.21 -2.99 -0.59
CA TYR A 36 13.45 -1.88 0.34
C TYR A 36 12.61 -0.65 0.04
N ILE A 37 12.39 -0.34 -1.25
CA ILE A 37 11.66 0.84 -1.71
C ILE A 37 10.48 0.52 -2.64
N GLY A 38 10.13 -0.76 -2.79
CA GLY A 38 8.96 -1.21 -3.55
C GLY A 38 9.15 -1.33 -5.07
N GLY A 39 10.28 -0.91 -5.64
CA GLY A 39 10.56 -0.97 -7.08
C GLY A 39 11.74 -0.10 -7.48
N THR A 40 11.77 0.31 -8.77
CA THR A 40 12.75 1.25 -9.35
C THR A 40 12.06 2.28 -10.25
N ASP A 41 10.75 2.36 -10.15
CA ASP A 41 9.92 3.31 -10.88
C ASP A 41 9.95 4.72 -10.25
N GLU A 42 9.19 5.62 -10.81
CA GLU A 42 9.07 7.00 -10.31
C GLU A 42 8.62 7.04 -8.84
N ARG A 43 7.71 6.14 -8.42
CA ARG A 43 7.24 6.07 -7.02
C ARG A 43 8.36 5.66 -6.08
N ALA A 44 9.14 4.65 -6.46
CA ALA A 44 10.29 4.19 -5.71
C ALA A 44 11.38 5.26 -5.60
N LEU A 45 11.62 6.03 -6.68
CA LEU A 45 12.52 7.16 -6.68
C LEU A 45 12.13 8.21 -5.61
N HIS A 46 10.85 8.61 -5.58
CA HIS A 46 10.35 9.58 -4.60
C HIS A 46 10.37 9.05 -3.17
N HIS A 47 10.33 7.72 -2.99
CA HIS A 47 10.44 7.10 -1.67
C HIS A 47 11.80 7.38 -1.00
N LEU A 48 12.88 7.56 -1.77
CA LEU A 48 14.18 7.98 -1.21
C LEU A 48 14.09 9.31 -0.48
N VAL A 49 13.37 10.28 -1.05
CA VAL A 49 13.17 11.58 -0.41
C VAL A 49 12.32 11.44 0.85
N ALA A 50 11.28 10.60 0.80
CA ALA A 50 10.44 10.34 1.95
C ALA A 50 11.22 9.78 3.14
N GLU A 51 12.17 8.85 2.92
CA GLU A 51 13.01 8.28 3.99
C GLU A 51 13.89 9.34 4.66
N VAL A 52 14.48 10.28 3.88
CA VAL A 52 15.30 11.36 4.45
C VAL A 52 14.44 12.39 5.17
N LEU A 53 13.30 12.77 4.58
CA LEU A 53 12.36 13.71 5.18
C LEU A 53 11.74 13.16 6.46
N ASP A 54 11.42 11.86 6.50
CA ASP A 54 10.90 11.19 7.70
C ASP A 54 11.91 11.19 8.84
N ASN A 55 13.21 11.07 8.55
CA ASN A 55 14.23 11.20 9.58
C ASN A 55 14.28 12.62 10.17
N ALA A 56 14.13 13.66 9.34
CA ALA A 56 14.03 15.04 9.80
C ALA A 56 12.74 15.29 10.60
N MET A 57 11.61 14.70 10.17
CA MET A 57 10.33 14.75 10.88
C MET A 57 10.40 14.05 12.25
N ASP A 58 11.15 12.95 12.37
CA ASP A 58 11.34 12.28 13.67
C ASP A 58 12.06 13.18 14.68
N GLU A 59 13.02 14.02 14.26
CA GLU A 59 13.60 15.05 15.10
C GLU A 59 12.57 16.12 15.52
N ALA A 60 11.66 16.49 14.60
CA ALA A 60 10.59 17.44 14.91
C ALA A 60 9.57 16.85 15.89
N VAL A 61 9.11 15.62 15.65
CA VAL A 61 8.17 14.92 16.53
C VAL A 61 8.76 14.68 17.93
N ALA A 62 10.07 14.44 18.03
CA ALA A 62 10.79 14.34 19.29
C ALA A 62 11.01 15.71 19.97
N GLY A 63 10.57 16.81 19.38
CA GLY A 63 10.67 18.17 19.93
C GLY A 63 12.06 18.80 19.80
N HIS A 64 12.95 18.25 19.00
CA HIS A 64 14.32 18.73 18.83
C HIS A 64 14.50 19.61 17.60
N ALA A 65 13.65 19.48 16.59
CA ALA A 65 13.60 20.34 15.41
C ALA A 65 12.24 21.07 15.33
N ASN A 66 12.23 22.25 14.75
CA ASN A 66 11.03 22.99 14.40
C ASN A 66 11.06 23.55 12.97
N ARG A 67 12.16 23.31 12.25
CA ARG A 67 12.33 23.72 10.87
C ARG A 67 13.02 22.63 10.07
N ILE A 68 12.44 22.33 8.91
CA ILE A 68 12.98 21.43 7.91
C ILE A 68 13.00 22.18 6.58
N GLU A 69 14.06 22.01 5.80
CA GLU A 69 14.19 22.60 4.47
C GLU A 69 14.36 21.47 3.47
N LEU A 70 13.61 21.50 2.37
CA LEU A 70 13.77 20.59 1.24
C LEU A 70 14.01 21.40 -0.02
N ASP A 71 15.13 21.14 -0.67
CA ASP A 71 15.55 21.79 -1.90
C ASP A 71 15.74 20.77 -3.02
N LEU A 72 15.21 21.06 -4.22
CA LEU A 72 15.40 20.28 -5.44
C LEU A 72 16.20 21.13 -6.44
N ALA A 73 17.44 20.75 -6.68
CA ALA A 73 18.33 21.41 -7.63
C ALA A 73 18.06 20.98 -9.07
N ALA A 74 18.49 21.81 -10.03
CA ALA A 74 18.32 21.59 -11.47
C ALA A 74 18.94 20.27 -11.97
N ASP A 75 20.02 19.81 -11.33
CA ASP A 75 20.68 18.53 -11.68
C ASP A 75 19.98 17.29 -11.08
N GLY A 76 18.85 17.46 -10.40
CA GLY A 76 18.14 16.36 -9.72
C GLY A 76 18.68 16.04 -8.32
N THR A 77 19.64 16.80 -7.79
CA THR A 77 20.07 16.65 -6.40
C THR A 77 18.99 17.13 -5.45
N VAL A 78 18.62 16.31 -4.48
CA VAL A 78 17.72 16.68 -3.38
C VAL A 78 18.52 16.92 -2.12
N THR A 79 18.25 18.03 -1.46
CA THR A 79 18.82 18.37 -0.15
C THR A 79 17.71 18.49 0.89
N VAL A 80 17.82 17.73 1.98
CA VAL A 80 16.97 17.87 3.16
C VAL A 80 17.81 18.30 4.34
N ARG A 81 17.39 19.37 5.01
CA ARG A 81 18.04 19.90 6.20
C ARG A 81 17.05 20.03 7.35
N ASP A 82 17.43 19.60 8.53
CA ASP A 82 16.75 19.87 9.78
C ASP A 82 17.59 20.78 10.71
N ASN A 83 16.95 21.38 11.70
CA ASN A 83 17.59 22.09 12.79
C ASN A 83 17.54 21.33 14.11
N GLY A 84 17.56 19.99 14.04
CA GLY A 84 17.53 19.07 15.17
C GLY A 84 18.86 18.98 15.94
N ARG A 85 19.06 17.85 16.62
CA ARG A 85 20.29 17.59 17.41
C ARG A 85 21.53 17.30 16.56
N GLY A 86 21.34 16.88 15.33
CA GLY A 86 22.38 16.32 14.48
C GLY A 86 22.71 14.87 14.81
N ILE A 87 23.01 14.08 13.79
CA ILE A 87 23.45 12.67 13.95
C ILE A 87 24.69 12.62 14.83
N PRO A 88 24.84 11.62 15.75
CA PRO A 88 26.07 11.44 16.52
C PRO A 88 27.29 11.24 15.62
N THR A 89 28.36 11.92 15.94
CA THR A 89 29.63 11.90 15.18
C THR A 89 30.73 11.12 15.89
N ASP A 90 30.45 10.67 17.12
CA ASP A 90 31.35 9.86 17.92
C ASP A 90 31.60 8.49 17.28
N GLU A 91 32.72 7.86 17.67
CA GLU A 91 33.03 6.49 17.25
C GLU A 91 31.97 5.50 17.77
N HIS A 92 31.51 4.59 16.88
CA HIS A 92 30.48 3.65 17.22
C HIS A 92 31.04 2.48 18.05
N PRO A 93 30.49 2.15 19.25
CA PRO A 93 31.06 1.15 20.16
C PRO A 93 31.28 -0.25 19.58
N LYS A 94 30.46 -0.66 18.62
CA LYS A 94 30.54 -1.98 17.96
C LYS A 94 31.37 -1.98 16.67
N TYR A 95 31.77 -0.81 16.16
CA TYR A 95 32.50 -0.67 14.90
C TYR A 95 33.71 0.23 15.10
N PRO A 96 34.82 -0.30 15.69
CA PRO A 96 36.02 0.50 15.92
C PRO A 96 36.54 1.18 14.65
N GLY A 97 36.92 2.44 14.76
CA GLY A 97 37.40 3.26 13.65
C GLY A 97 36.30 3.85 12.74
N LYS A 98 35.02 3.59 13.03
CA LYS A 98 33.88 4.17 12.29
C LYS A 98 33.05 5.06 13.18
N SER A 99 32.66 6.22 12.66
CA SER A 99 31.72 7.10 13.34
C SER A 99 30.30 6.52 13.34
N ALA A 100 29.47 6.91 14.31
CA ALA A 100 28.06 6.52 14.31
C ALA A 100 27.35 6.99 13.01
N LEU A 101 27.71 8.16 12.45
CA LEU A 101 27.23 8.63 11.17
C LEU A 101 27.58 7.64 10.05
N GLU A 102 28.83 7.23 9.91
CA GLU A 102 29.23 6.26 8.88
C GLU A 102 28.46 4.95 9.02
N VAL A 103 28.31 4.44 10.24
CA VAL A 103 27.57 3.19 10.49
C VAL A 103 26.11 3.32 10.05
N ILE A 104 25.43 4.44 10.34
CA ILE A 104 24.03 4.68 9.95
C ILE A 104 23.86 4.69 8.43
N PHE A 105 24.82 5.22 7.68
CA PHE A 105 24.72 5.29 6.22
C PHE A 105 25.30 4.06 5.48
N THR A 106 26.06 3.19 6.16
CA THR A 106 26.72 2.03 5.50
C THR A 106 26.27 0.66 6.03
N THR A 107 25.44 0.63 7.08
CA THR A 107 25.04 -0.63 7.71
C THR A 107 23.53 -0.69 7.86
N LEU A 108 22.91 -1.76 7.33
CA LEU A 108 21.48 -2.01 7.52
C LEU A 108 21.19 -2.31 9.00
N HIS A 109 19.97 -2.00 9.42
CA HIS A 109 19.50 -2.19 10.79
C HIS A 109 20.37 -1.47 11.83
N SER A 110 20.83 -0.27 11.48
CA SER A 110 21.57 0.63 12.36
C SER A 110 20.76 1.92 12.62
N GLY A 111 20.71 2.35 13.88
CA GLY A 111 20.01 3.59 14.24
C GLY A 111 19.64 3.70 15.70
N GLY A 112 19.32 4.91 16.15
CA GLY A 112 18.97 5.23 17.54
C GLY A 112 17.48 4.98 17.92
N LYS A 113 16.68 4.40 17.00
CA LYS A 113 15.22 4.31 17.15
C LYS A 113 14.75 2.95 17.71
N PHE A 114 15.62 1.95 17.81
CA PHE A 114 15.27 0.59 18.26
C PHE A 114 14.92 0.45 19.75
N SER A 115 15.44 1.31 20.59
CA SER A 115 15.29 1.16 22.04
C SER A 115 14.16 1.99 22.66
N GLY A 116 13.50 2.84 21.87
CA GLY A 116 12.48 3.78 22.37
C GLY A 116 13.00 4.84 23.37
N LYS A 117 14.28 4.80 23.72
CA LYS A 117 14.88 5.71 24.72
C LYS A 117 15.12 7.12 24.18
N VAL A 118 15.40 7.24 22.89
CA VAL A 118 15.77 8.52 22.23
C VAL A 118 14.59 9.11 21.48
N TYR A 119 13.74 8.25 20.91
CA TYR A 119 12.53 8.63 20.18
C TYR A 119 11.36 7.80 20.74
N ALA A 120 10.41 8.47 21.34
CA ALA A 120 9.23 7.81 21.90
C ALA A 120 8.24 7.38 20.80
N THR A 121 8.08 8.21 19.77
CA THR A 121 7.23 7.96 18.62
C THR A 121 7.99 8.33 17.36
N SER A 122 8.41 7.36 16.56
CA SER A 122 9.14 7.58 15.32
C SER A 122 8.52 6.81 14.17
N GLY A 123 8.69 7.33 12.95
CA GLY A 123 8.28 6.66 11.73
C GLY A 123 9.31 5.64 11.25
N GLY A 124 10.59 5.92 11.43
CA GLY A 124 11.71 5.08 10.97
C GLY A 124 12.09 3.98 11.95
N LEU A 125 11.39 2.83 11.93
CA LEU A 125 11.60 1.74 12.90
C LEU A 125 12.66 0.72 12.51
N HIS A 126 12.95 0.58 11.21
CA HIS A 126 13.77 -0.53 10.71
C HIS A 126 15.27 -0.22 10.66
N GLY A 127 15.67 1.06 10.79
CA GLY A 127 17.07 1.49 10.73
C GLY A 127 17.74 1.18 9.40
N VAL A 128 16.99 1.23 8.30
CA VAL A 128 17.49 0.92 6.95
C VAL A 128 17.46 2.13 6.02
N GLY A 129 16.56 3.11 6.20
CA GLY A 129 16.28 4.17 5.24
C GLY A 129 17.51 4.95 4.79
N SER A 130 18.33 5.46 5.72
CA SER A 130 19.55 6.22 5.38
C SER A 130 20.56 5.39 4.59
N ALA A 131 20.75 4.12 4.96
CA ALA A 131 21.64 3.20 4.27
C ALA A 131 21.11 2.84 2.86
N VAL A 132 19.77 2.70 2.72
CA VAL A 132 19.12 2.46 1.42
C VAL A 132 19.27 3.67 0.50
N VAL A 133 19.04 4.90 0.98
CA VAL A 133 19.26 6.10 0.18
C VAL A 133 20.71 6.19 -0.28
N ASN A 134 21.68 5.92 0.61
CA ASN A 134 23.10 5.88 0.23
C ASN A 134 23.38 4.82 -0.84
N ALA A 135 22.89 3.60 -0.66
CA ALA A 135 23.12 2.50 -1.60
C ALA A 135 22.59 2.79 -3.00
N LEU A 136 21.48 3.54 -3.09
CA LEU A 136 20.78 3.84 -4.35
C LEU A 136 21.08 5.24 -4.92
N SER A 137 22.12 5.91 -4.38
CA SER A 137 22.60 7.20 -4.84
C SER A 137 24.02 7.09 -5.39
N ASP A 138 24.27 7.73 -6.54
CA ASP A 138 25.63 7.85 -7.08
C ASP A 138 26.47 8.86 -6.30
N ARG A 139 25.82 9.87 -5.71
CA ARG A 139 26.43 10.87 -4.83
C ARG A 139 25.53 11.10 -3.61
N LEU A 140 26.12 11.01 -2.43
CA LEU A 140 25.46 11.41 -1.19
C LEU A 140 26.44 12.16 -0.32
N HIS A 141 26.01 13.31 0.22
CA HIS A 141 26.78 14.16 1.10
C HIS A 141 26.01 14.48 2.37
N VAL A 142 26.66 14.30 3.51
CA VAL A 142 26.08 14.56 4.82
C VAL A 142 26.87 15.62 5.53
N GLU A 143 26.17 16.65 6.03
CA GLU A 143 26.73 17.63 6.95
C GLU A 143 25.99 17.53 8.29
N VAL A 144 26.74 17.51 9.37
CA VAL A 144 26.21 17.53 10.73
C VAL A 144 26.80 18.69 11.50
N ALA A 145 25.93 19.62 11.90
CA ALA A 145 26.28 20.71 12.81
C ALA A 145 25.89 20.31 14.22
N ARG A 146 26.89 19.91 15.01
CA ARG A 146 26.74 19.44 16.38
C ARG A 146 27.89 19.93 17.26
N ASP A 147 27.59 20.30 18.49
CA ASP A 147 28.58 20.75 19.49
C ASP A 147 29.48 21.90 18.97
N ARG A 148 28.88 22.83 18.20
CA ARG A 148 29.52 23.98 17.53
C ARG A 148 30.58 23.59 16.50
N GLN A 149 30.59 22.36 16.01
CA GLN A 149 31.44 21.87 14.95
C GLN A 149 30.59 21.44 13.76
N LEU A 150 31.09 21.66 12.56
CA LEU A 150 30.55 21.13 11.32
C LEU A 150 31.35 19.90 10.92
N TRP A 151 30.65 18.78 10.79
CA TRP A 151 31.21 17.53 10.34
C TRP A 151 30.64 17.19 8.97
N VAL A 152 31.49 16.64 8.10
CA VAL A 152 31.10 16.30 6.72
C VAL A 152 31.61 14.92 6.35
N GLN A 153 30.79 14.17 5.60
CA GLN A 153 31.20 12.92 4.99
C GLN A 153 30.45 12.72 3.66
N SER A 154 31.16 12.21 2.67
CA SER A 154 30.59 11.92 1.35
C SER A 154 30.62 10.44 1.07
N PHE A 155 29.62 9.98 0.30
CA PHE A 155 29.43 8.58 -0.07
C PHE A 155 29.08 8.48 -1.55
N SER A 156 29.31 7.30 -2.11
CA SER A 156 28.84 6.94 -3.45
C SER A 156 28.44 5.47 -3.45
N ARG A 157 27.24 5.18 -3.91
CA ARG A 157 26.74 3.80 -4.10
C ARG A 157 26.89 2.91 -2.86
N GLY A 158 26.63 3.48 -1.69
CA GLY A 158 26.74 2.80 -0.41
C GLY A 158 28.12 2.81 0.25
N LEU A 159 29.15 3.31 -0.42
CA LEU A 159 30.52 3.30 0.08
C LEU A 159 30.96 4.71 0.51
N PRO A 160 31.69 4.85 1.65
CA PRO A 160 32.27 6.13 2.03
C PRO A 160 33.41 6.50 1.08
N LEU A 161 33.46 7.77 0.66
CA LEU A 161 34.55 8.32 -0.16
C LEU A 161 35.74 8.80 0.67
N GLY A 162 35.59 8.85 1.97
CA GLY A 162 36.61 9.22 2.93
C GLY A 162 36.05 9.16 4.36
N PRO A 163 36.92 9.35 5.37
CA PRO A 163 36.48 9.37 6.76
C PRO A 163 35.65 10.61 7.07
N LEU A 164 34.90 10.58 8.18
CA LEU A 164 34.23 11.77 8.72
C LEU A 164 35.27 12.86 9.02
N ALA A 165 35.08 14.04 8.45
CA ALA A 165 36.01 15.16 8.57
C ALA A 165 35.34 16.37 9.24
N SER A 166 36.11 17.11 10.03
CA SER A 166 35.64 18.39 10.55
C SER A 166 35.84 19.49 9.48
N ALA A 167 34.77 20.20 9.17
CA ALA A 167 34.80 21.38 8.28
C ALA A 167 34.94 22.72 9.04
N GLY A 168 35.21 22.64 10.36
CA GLY A 168 35.46 23.78 11.20
C GLY A 168 34.33 24.15 12.16
N ALA A 169 34.52 25.24 12.91
CA ALA A 169 33.55 25.68 13.89
C ALA A 169 32.37 26.43 13.21
N VAL A 170 31.15 26.18 13.71
CA VAL A 170 29.93 26.86 13.26
C VAL A 170 29.24 27.56 14.41
N GLN A 171 28.75 28.77 14.17
CA GLN A 171 27.92 29.51 15.11
C GLN A 171 26.45 29.47 14.64
N ASN A 172 25.52 29.29 15.59
CA ASN A 172 24.06 29.35 15.33
C ASN A 172 23.53 28.33 14.29
N ARG A 173 24.26 27.26 14.01
CA ARG A 173 23.84 26.16 13.18
C ARG A 173 23.84 24.86 13.98
N ARG A 174 22.76 24.09 13.88
CA ARG A 174 22.65 22.74 14.42
C ARG A 174 21.78 21.89 13.48
N GLY A 175 21.86 20.58 13.61
CA GLY A 175 21.04 19.62 12.86
C GLY A 175 21.83 18.90 11.78
N THR A 176 21.10 18.17 10.94
CA THR A 176 21.64 17.36 9.85
C THR A 176 21.23 17.93 8.50
N THR A 177 22.12 17.87 7.53
CA THR A 177 21.83 18.10 6.11
C THR A 177 22.24 16.86 5.34
N VAL A 178 21.32 16.31 4.55
CA VAL A 178 21.58 15.19 3.64
C VAL A 178 21.26 15.66 2.24
N SER A 179 22.28 15.65 1.36
CA SER A 179 22.14 15.93 -0.07
C SER A 179 22.45 14.67 -0.84
N PHE A 180 21.58 14.24 -1.75
CA PHE A 180 21.80 13.04 -2.53
C PHE A 180 21.29 13.18 -3.96
N HIS A 181 21.92 12.44 -4.87
CA HIS A 181 21.52 12.32 -6.26
C HIS A 181 21.28 10.83 -6.57
N PRO A 182 20.13 10.47 -7.17
CA PRO A 182 19.79 9.07 -7.46
C PRO A 182 20.76 8.46 -8.47
N ASP A 183 21.08 7.17 -8.29
CA ASP A 183 21.96 6.45 -9.23
C ASP A 183 21.21 6.07 -10.51
N ALA A 184 21.65 6.61 -11.64
CA ALA A 184 21.08 6.31 -12.96
C ALA A 184 21.21 4.82 -13.36
N GLU A 185 22.15 4.06 -12.78
CA GLU A 185 22.24 2.62 -12.99
C GLU A 185 21.04 1.88 -12.39
N ILE A 186 20.39 2.43 -11.37
CA ILE A 186 19.23 1.84 -10.70
C ILE A 186 17.93 2.34 -11.29
N PHE A 187 17.78 3.67 -11.42
CA PHE A 187 16.51 4.30 -11.79
C PHE A 187 16.39 4.61 -13.28
N GLY A 188 17.48 4.48 -14.04
CA GLY A 188 17.53 4.90 -15.45
C GLY A 188 18.02 6.36 -15.60
N ALA A 189 18.59 6.66 -16.77
CA ALA A 189 19.15 7.98 -17.05
C ALA A 189 18.10 9.11 -17.16
N ASP A 190 16.87 8.75 -17.49
CA ASP A 190 15.74 9.68 -17.66
C ASP A 190 14.92 9.86 -16.37
N ALA A 191 15.30 9.19 -15.28
CA ALA A 191 14.58 9.28 -14.02
C ALA A 191 14.73 10.67 -13.40
N GLN A 192 13.60 11.33 -13.15
CA GLN A 192 13.58 12.68 -12.58
C GLN A 192 12.58 12.76 -11.43
N PHE A 193 12.94 13.52 -10.40
CA PHE A 193 11.99 13.90 -9.38
C PHE A 193 10.92 14.83 -9.97
N LYS A 194 9.68 14.63 -9.55
CA LYS A 194 8.56 15.51 -9.90
C LYS A 194 8.38 16.55 -8.80
N PRO A 195 8.58 17.85 -9.10
CA PRO A 195 8.40 18.91 -8.10
C PRO A 195 7.04 18.87 -7.42
N GLU A 196 5.97 18.54 -8.15
CA GLU A 196 4.61 18.45 -7.62
C GLU A 196 4.47 17.38 -6.53
N ARG A 197 5.15 16.23 -6.71
CA ARG A 197 5.15 15.14 -5.72
C ARG A 197 5.91 15.52 -4.46
N LEU A 198 7.09 16.11 -4.62
CA LEU A 198 7.91 16.53 -3.49
C LEU A 198 7.25 17.67 -2.71
N TYR A 199 6.68 18.65 -3.41
CA TYR A 199 5.93 19.74 -2.80
C TYR A 199 4.73 19.22 -1.99
N ARG A 200 3.94 18.29 -2.55
CA ARG A 200 2.83 17.64 -1.83
C ARG A 200 3.32 16.84 -0.63
N LEU A 201 4.44 16.13 -0.75
CA LEU A 201 5.04 15.40 0.37
C LEU A 201 5.40 16.37 1.51
N CYS A 202 6.07 17.49 1.21
CA CYS A 202 6.38 18.54 2.19
C CYS A 202 5.12 19.10 2.84
N ARG A 203 4.12 19.42 2.04
CA ARG A 203 2.85 19.98 2.52
C ARG A 203 2.10 19.01 3.42
N SER A 204 2.05 17.73 3.04
CA SER A 204 1.44 16.67 3.86
C SER A 204 2.16 16.54 5.22
N LYS A 205 3.49 16.52 5.24
CA LYS A 205 4.26 16.45 6.49
C LYS A 205 4.06 17.67 7.38
N ALA A 206 3.94 18.87 6.81
CA ALA A 206 3.67 20.09 7.57
C ALA A 206 2.28 20.09 8.23
N TYR A 207 1.26 19.51 7.57
CA TYR A 207 -0.06 19.33 8.18
C TYR A 207 -0.07 18.28 9.30
N LEU A 208 0.76 17.23 9.19
CA LEU A 208 0.78 16.12 10.15
C LEU A 208 1.45 16.47 11.48
N TYR A 209 2.20 17.58 11.55
CA TYR A 209 2.85 18.01 12.78
C TYR A 209 2.84 19.53 12.94
N ARG A 210 1.94 20.05 13.76
CA ARG A 210 1.67 21.50 13.94
C ARG A 210 2.89 22.33 14.36
N GLY A 211 3.88 21.70 14.97
CA GLY A 211 5.07 22.38 15.50
C GLY A 211 6.20 22.58 14.50
N VAL A 212 6.05 22.16 13.24
CA VAL A 212 7.10 22.20 12.25
C VAL A 212 6.82 23.22 11.14
N GLU A 213 7.85 23.96 10.75
CA GLU A 213 7.90 24.78 9.55
C GLU A 213 8.71 24.03 8.50
N ILE A 214 8.10 23.70 7.35
CA ILE A 214 8.81 23.09 6.22
C ILE A 214 9.01 24.14 5.13
N ARG A 215 10.25 24.38 4.75
CA ARG A 215 10.63 25.27 3.65
C ARG A 215 10.87 24.45 2.41
N TRP A 216 10.04 24.64 1.45
CA TRP A 216 10.16 24.07 0.11
C TRP A 216 10.92 25.01 -0.79
N SER A 217 11.87 24.50 -1.59
CA SER A 217 12.48 25.20 -2.72
C SER A 217 12.77 24.23 -3.87
N CYS A 218 12.67 24.74 -5.08
CA CYS A 218 12.91 24.00 -6.31
C CYS A 218 13.49 24.93 -7.37
N ASP A 219 14.46 24.44 -8.15
CA ASP A 219 14.97 25.20 -9.27
C ASP A 219 13.82 25.51 -10.26
N PRO A 220 13.61 26.79 -10.63
CA PRO A 220 12.54 27.19 -11.54
C PRO A 220 12.57 26.49 -12.91
N ALA A 221 13.74 26.01 -13.35
CA ALA A 221 13.90 25.31 -14.63
C ALA A 221 13.19 23.93 -14.64
N LEU A 222 12.93 23.36 -13.47
CA LEU A 222 12.20 22.09 -13.31
C LEU A 222 10.68 22.25 -13.28
N LEU A 223 10.19 23.50 -13.18
CA LEU A 223 8.76 23.77 -13.11
C LEU A 223 8.17 23.98 -14.52
N PRO A 224 7.17 23.20 -14.92
CA PRO A 224 6.48 23.44 -16.18
C PRO A 224 5.84 24.82 -16.22
N LEU A 225 5.74 25.41 -17.43
CA LEU A 225 5.00 26.66 -17.61
C LEU A 225 3.54 26.50 -17.17
N GLY A 226 3.11 27.34 -16.23
CA GLY A 226 1.77 27.28 -15.64
C GLY A 226 1.63 26.27 -14.49
N SER A 227 2.74 25.76 -13.94
CA SER A 227 2.71 24.93 -12.73
C SER A 227 2.05 25.68 -11.56
N GLU A 228 1.19 24.98 -10.82
CA GLU A 228 0.63 25.47 -9.56
C GLU A 228 1.63 25.37 -8.39
N VAL A 229 2.76 24.66 -8.59
CA VAL A 229 3.80 24.52 -7.57
C VAL A 229 4.69 25.75 -7.58
N PRO A 230 4.83 26.45 -6.43
CA PRO A 230 5.72 27.59 -6.32
C PRO A 230 7.19 27.13 -6.31
N ALA A 231 8.10 27.98 -6.82
CA ALA A 231 9.53 27.71 -6.75
C ALA A 231 10.07 27.73 -5.30
N ALA A 232 9.41 28.45 -4.40
CA ALA A 232 9.71 28.44 -2.97
C ALA A 232 8.47 28.81 -2.16
N GLU A 233 8.28 28.13 -1.03
CA GLU A 233 7.18 28.38 -0.09
C GLU A 233 7.55 27.93 1.32
N VAL A 234 6.99 28.64 2.31
CA VAL A 234 7.06 28.26 3.73
C VAL A 234 5.75 27.62 4.12
N LEU A 235 5.79 26.31 4.40
CA LEU A 235 4.64 25.50 4.78
C LEU A 235 4.58 25.39 6.30
N HIS A 236 3.61 26.04 6.91
CA HIS A 236 3.38 26.01 8.35
C HIS A 236 1.88 26.08 8.64
N PHE A 237 1.35 25.03 9.28
CA PHE A 237 -0.08 24.86 9.51
C PHE A 237 -0.39 24.71 11.02
N PRO A 238 -0.68 25.82 11.72
CA PRO A 238 -0.88 25.81 13.18
C PRO A 238 -2.04 24.94 13.65
N ASN A 239 -3.07 24.75 12.82
CA ASN A 239 -4.22 23.91 13.13
C ASN A 239 -4.09 22.47 12.57
N GLY A 240 -2.95 22.12 11.98
CA GLY A 240 -2.63 20.75 11.55
C GLY A 240 -3.64 20.15 10.57
N LEU A 241 -4.25 19.02 10.92
CA LEU A 241 -5.21 18.32 10.07
C LEU A 241 -6.46 19.14 9.75
N LEU A 242 -6.85 20.08 10.63
CA LEU A 242 -7.98 20.97 10.36
C LEU A 242 -7.67 21.93 9.21
N ASP A 243 -6.46 22.48 9.13
CA ASP A 243 -6.03 23.32 8.00
C ASP A 243 -6.02 22.52 6.70
N TYR A 244 -5.58 21.27 6.74
CA TYR A 244 -5.63 20.36 5.59
C TYR A 244 -7.08 20.13 5.13
N LEU A 245 -7.96 19.75 6.06
CA LEU A 245 -9.36 19.47 5.77
C LEU A 245 -10.05 20.69 5.17
N THR A 246 -9.88 21.87 5.78
CA THR A 246 -10.47 23.13 5.33
C THR A 246 -9.96 23.54 3.94
N GLY A 247 -8.65 23.40 3.70
CA GLY A 247 -8.06 23.63 2.39
C GLY A 247 -8.58 22.69 1.31
N SER A 248 -8.90 21.44 1.68
CA SER A 248 -9.46 20.43 0.77
C SER A 248 -10.96 20.63 0.53
N LEU A 249 -11.70 21.10 1.53
CA LEU A 249 -13.13 21.45 1.41
C LEU A 249 -13.35 22.62 0.45
N LYS A 250 -12.44 23.59 0.44
CA LYS A 250 -12.60 24.85 -0.34
C LYS A 250 -13.94 25.50 0.00
N SER A 251 -14.83 25.63 -1.01
CA SER A 251 -16.17 26.21 -0.88
C SER A 251 -17.30 25.19 -0.90
N ARG A 252 -17.02 23.90 -0.69
CA ARG A 252 -18.04 22.85 -0.70
C ARG A 252 -18.94 22.94 0.51
N ALA A 253 -20.25 22.78 0.28
CA ALA A 253 -21.23 22.70 1.34
C ALA A 253 -21.07 21.41 2.16
N THR A 254 -21.26 21.52 3.47
CA THR A 254 -21.16 20.39 4.40
C THR A 254 -22.44 20.24 5.22
N VAL A 255 -22.80 19.02 5.56
CA VAL A 255 -23.97 18.66 6.38
C VAL A 255 -23.92 19.32 7.74
N THR A 256 -22.73 19.48 8.29
CA THR A 256 -22.50 20.17 9.56
C THR A 256 -21.68 21.44 9.32
N PRO A 257 -22.03 22.58 9.95
CA PRO A 257 -21.37 23.85 9.67
C PRO A 257 -19.89 23.89 10.06
N ASN A 258 -19.50 23.07 11.03
CA ASN A 258 -18.11 22.95 11.48
C ASN A 258 -17.65 21.50 11.40
N PRO A 259 -16.41 21.25 10.95
CA PRO A 259 -15.82 19.91 11.01
C PRO A 259 -15.71 19.41 12.45
N PHE A 260 -15.79 18.09 12.63
CA PHE A 260 -15.40 17.44 13.88
C PHE A 260 -13.88 17.27 13.89
N ALA A 261 -13.16 18.14 14.57
CA ALA A 261 -11.71 18.12 14.63
C ALA A 261 -11.20 18.29 16.06
N GLY A 262 -10.08 17.65 16.35
CA GLY A 262 -9.48 17.73 17.67
C GLY A 262 -8.19 16.91 17.79
N GLN A 263 -7.66 16.90 19.00
CA GLN A 263 -6.53 16.08 19.41
C GLN A 263 -6.74 15.60 20.83
N ALA A 264 -6.17 14.46 21.17
CA ALA A 264 -6.17 13.91 22.53
C ALA A 264 -4.91 13.11 22.78
N ASP A 265 -4.37 13.19 24.01
CA ASP A 265 -3.30 12.34 24.45
C ASP A 265 -3.86 11.00 24.95
N PHE A 266 -3.11 9.92 24.70
CA PHE A 266 -3.46 8.61 25.20
C PHE A 266 -3.02 8.44 26.66
N PRO A 267 -3.77 7.68 27.47
CA PRO A 267 -3.40 7.43 28.86
C PRO A 267 -2.02 6.78 29.00
N GLY A 268 -1.31 7.09 30.09
CA GLY A 268 -0.04 6.44 30.41
C GLY A 268 1.09 6.78 29.43
N ASP A 269 1.06 7.95 28.82
CA ASP A 269 2.09 8.40 27.87
C ASP A 269 2.26 7.45 26.67
N ALA A 270 1.15 6.76 26.30
CA ALA A 270 1.12 5.81 25.18
C ALA A 270 1.17 6.49 23.79
N GLY A 271 1.00 7.83 23.76
CA GLY A 271 1.01 8.62 22.54
C GLY A 271 -0.17 9.58 22.44
N ARG A 272 -0.57 9.93 21.22
CA ARG A 272 -1.67 10.86 20.97
C ARG A 272 -2.38 10.56 19.65
N VAL A 273 -3.57 11.13 19.50
CA VAL A 273 -4.35 11.10 18.27
C VAL A 273 -4.77 12.50 17.87
N GLU A 274 -4.77 12.77 16.58
CA GLU A 274 -5.34 13.96 15.95
C GLU A 274 -6.31 13.53 14.86
N TRP A 275 -7.44 14.23 14.74
CA TRP A 275 -8.45 13.93 13.74
C TRP A 275 -9.10 15.21 13.20
N ALA A 276 -9.58 15.12 11.96
CA ALA A 276 -10.48 16.08 11.35
C ALA A 276 -11.44 15.35 10.40
N VAL A 277 -12.73 15.52 10.62
CA VAL A 277 -13.80 14.86 9.86
C VAL A 277 -14.83 15.88 9.44
N ALA A 278 -15.23 15.85 8.17
CA ALA A 278 -16.35 16.61 7.64
C ALA A 278 -17.22 15.72 6.75
N TRP A 279 -18.48 16.08 6.62
CA TRP A 279 -19.47 15.39 5.79
C TRP A 279 -19.95 16.33 4.68
N PRO A 280 -19.31 16.32 3.48
CA PRO A 280 -19.77 17.10 2.34
C PRO A 280 -21.16 16.64 1.87
N GLU A 281 -21.98 17.58 1.40
CA GLU A 281 -23.33 17.26 0.90
C GLU A 281 -23.34 16.46 -0.41
N ASP A 282 -22.28 16.58 -1.21
CA ASP A 282 -22.10 15.88 -2.47
C ASP A 282 -21.61 14.42 -2.31
N ASP A 283 -21.35 13.98 -1.08
CA ASP A 283 -20.82 12.64 -0.74
C ASP A 283 -19.49 12.28 -1.44
N GLU A 284 -18.73 13.27 -1.88
CA GLU A 284 -17.39 13.08 -2.45
C GLU A 284 -16.34 13.31 -1.36
N GLY A 285 -16.05 12.28 -0.60
CA GLY A 285 -15.06 12.29 0.48
C GLY A 285 -13.82 11.46 0.18
N PHE A 286 -12.89 11.49 1.12
CA PHE A 286 -11.69 10.65 1.15
C PHE A 286 -11.36 10.28 2.60
N SER A 287 -10.55 9.23 2.78
CA SER A 287 -10.03 8.84 4.10
C SER A 287 -8.52 8.71 4.03
N HIS A 288 -7.81 9.63 4.68
CA HIS A 288 -6.36 9.57 4.83
C HIS A 288 -6.01 9.30 6.28
N THR A 289 -5.29 8.23 6.51
CA THR A 289 -4.85 7.83 7.85
C THR A 289 -3.35 7.73 7.94
N TYR A 290 -2.81 8.08 9.11
CA TYR A 290 -1.37 8.17 9.35
C TYR A 290 -1.01 7.59 10.71
N CYS A 291 0.19 7.02 10.79
CA CYS A 291 0.80 6.62 12.05
C CYS A 291 2.25 7.11 12.11
N ASN A 292 2.59 7.91 13.12
CA ASN A 292 3.91 8.52 13.27
C ASN A 292 4.37 9.25 12.00
N THR A 293 3.49 10.05 11.42
CA THR A 293 3.64 10.79 10.15
C THR A 293 3.72 9.94 8.87
N ILE A 294 3.66 8.61 8.97
CA ILE A 294 3.68 7.69 7.82
C ILE A 294 2.25 7.48 7.33
N PRO A 295 1.98 7.63 6.03
CA PRO A 295 0.67 7.33 5.48
C PRO A 295 0.35 5.83 5.57
N THR A 296 -0.90 5.53 5.94
CA THR A 296 -1.44 4.16 5.98
C THR A 296 -2.62 4.04 5.01
N PRO A 297 -2.37 3.98 3.70
CA PRO A 297 -3.44 4.03 2.68
C PRO A 297 -4.40 2.85 2.75
N LEU A 298 -4.00 1.74 3.35
CA LEU A 298 -4.86 0.59 3.62
C LEU A 298 -5.50 0.64 5.03
N GLY A 299 -5.47 1.82 5.67
CA GLY A 299 -6.03 2.04 7.00
C GLY A 299 -5.34 1.24 8.09
N GLY A 300 -6.13 0.69 8.99
CA GLY A 300 -5.63 -0.16 10.07
C GLY A 300 -6.46 -0.07 11.34
N THR A 301 -5.86 -0.51 12.44
CA THR A 301 -6.53 -0.58 13.74
C THR A 301 -6.93 0.78 14.28
N HIS A 302 -6.18 1.84 14.03
CA HIS A 302 -6.53 3.22 14.41
C HIS A 302 -7.77 3.72 13.66
N GLU A 303 -7.90 3.44 12.35
CA GLU A 303 -9.09 3.75 11.59
C GLU A 303 -10.31 2.99 12.13
N GLN A 304 -10.14 1.71 12.47
CA GLN A 304 -11.20 0.91 13.08
C GLN A 304 -11.65 1.51 14.44
N GLY A 305 -10.71 2.08 15.19
CA GLY A 305 -11.00 2.83 16.42
C GLY A 305 -11.87 4.04 16.15
N LEU A 306 -11.50 4.88 15.18
CA LEU A 306 -12.29 6.04 14.76
C LEU A 306 -13.72 5.63 14.33
N ARG A 307 -13.84 4.65 13.43
CA ARG A 307 -15.13 4.12 12.95
C ARG A 307 -16.01 3.63 14.11
N GLY A 308 -15.41 2.90 15.05
CA GLY A 308 -16.08 2.41 16.25
C GLY A 308 -16.58 3.55 17.15
N ALA A 309 -15.74 4.55 17.39
CA ALA A 309 -16.09 5.72 18.19
C ALA A 309 -17.28 6.49 17.62
N LEU A 310 -17.19 6.85 16.32
CA LEU A 310 -18.21 7.65 15.65
C LEU A 310 -19.56 6.93 15.65
N ILE A 311 -19.61 5.65 15.27
CA ILE A 311 -20.89 4.93 15.19
C ILE A 311 -21.53 4.74 16.57
N ARG A 312 -20.73 4.46 17.63
CA ARG A 312 -21.30 4.31 18.96
C ARG A 312 -21.84 5.61 19.51
N ALA A 313 -21.14 6.71 19.31
CA ALA A 313 -21.61 8.02 19.74
C ALA A 313 -22.89 8.45 19.00
N ILE A 314 -22.96 8.24 17.67
CA ILE A 314 -24.17 8.52 16.89
C ILE A 314 -25.37 7.71 17.38
N LYS A 315 -25.19 6.41 17.63
CA LYS A 315 -26.28 5.56 18.17
C LYS A 315 -26.68 5.98 19.56
N GLY A 316 -25.73 6.24 20.46
CA GLY A 316 -26.02 6.72 21.81
C GLY A 316 -26.76 8.04 21.81
N TYR A 317 -26.36 8.99 20.96
CA TYR A 317 -27.05 10.28 20.83
C TYR A 317 -28.47 10.10 20.22
N GLY A 318 -28.61 9.22 19.23
CA GLY A 318 -29.90 8.84 18.66
C GLY A 318 -30.86 8.23 19.70
N ASP A 319 -30.35 7.36 20.56
CA ASP A 319 -31.12 6.76 21.66
C ASP A 319 -31.55 7.82 22.67
N MET A 320 -30.67 8.77 23.01
CA MET A 320 -30.99 9.90 23.90
C MET A 320 -32.12 10.79 23.33
N LEU A 321 -32.17 10.97 22.00
CA LEU A 321 -33.24 11.70 21.31
C LEU A 321 -34.50 10.85 21.09
N GLY A 322 -34.55 9.60 21.48
CA GLY A 322 -35.64 8.66 21.20
C GLY A 322 -35.77 8.26 19.71
N ASN A 323 -34.73 8.51 18.88
CA ASN A 323 -34.75 8.21 17.45
C ASN A 323 -34.31 6.77 17.19
N LYS A 324 -35.28 5.83 17.21
CA LYS A 324 -35.02 4.40 16.96
C LYS A 324 -34.39 4.11 15.59
N ARG A 325 -34.53 5.00 14.60
CA ARG A 325 -33.95 4.80 13.27
C ARG A 325 -32.41 4.96 13.27
N ALA A 326 -31.86 5.70 14.23
CA ALA A 326 -30.41 5.82 14.39
C ALA A 326 -29.72 4.45 14.62
N ALA A 327 -30.43 3.46 15.19
CA ALA A 327 -29.92 2.10 15.36
C ALA A 327 -29.60 1.39 14.03
N THR A 328 -30.22 1.79 12.90
CA THR A 328 -29.99 1.21 11.58
C THR A 328 -28.69 1.69 10.90
N ILE A 329 -28.11 2.80 11.40
CA ILE A 329 -26.88 3.39 10.88
C ILE A 329 -25.72 2.42 11.15
N THR A 330 -24.86 2.22 10.15
CA THR A 330 -23.62 1.45 10.25
C THR A 330 -22.39 2.37 10.19
N ALA A 331 -21.22 1.85 10.54
CA ALA A 331 -19.98 2.61 10.42
C ALA A 331 -19.67 3.02 8.95
N ASP A 332 -20.10 2.21 7.99
CA ASP A 332 -19.93 2.54 6.58
C ASP A 332 -20.81 3.71 6.15
N ASP A 333 -22.04 3.81 6.64
CA ASP A 333 -22.91 4.97 6.37
C ASP A 333 -22.29 6.27 6.90
N VAL A 334 -21.52 6.21 8.00
CA VAL A 334 -20.83 7.37 8.60
C VAL A 334 -19.60 7.79 7.79
N MET A 335 -18.87 6.81 7.27
CA MET A 335 -17.58 7.04 6.61
C MET A 335 -17.70 7.26 5.11
N GLU A 336 -18.69 6.65 4.46
CA GLU A 336 -18.88 6.78 3.01
C GLU A 336 -19.23 8.24 2.65
N GLY A 337 -18.41 8.82 1.76
CA GLY A 337 -18.54 10.23 1.36
C GLY A 337 -18.05 11.25 2.39
N ALA A 338 -17.59 10.83 3.56
CA ALA A 338 -16.95 11.73 4.52
C ALA A 338 -15.50 12.05 4.11
N MET A 339 -15.04 13.24 4.39
CA MET A 339 -13.63 13.61 4.36
C MET A 339 -13.05 13.34 5.74
N VAL A 340 -12.12 12.41 5.80
CA VAL A 340 -11.55 11.92 7.06
C VAL A 340 -10.03 12.03 7.03
N LEU A 341 -9.50 12.71 8.04
CA LEU A 341 -8.07 12.78 8.33
C LEU A 341 -7.85 12.24 9.74
N LEU A 342 -6.97 11.28 9.89
CA LEU A 342 -6.64 10.67 11.17
C LEU A 342 -5.14 10.46 11.30
N SER A 343 -4.51 10.98 12.33
CA SER A 343 -3.09 10.76 12.63
C SER A 343 -2.92 10.28 14.06
N VAL A 344 -2.27 9.14 14.24
CA VAL A 344 -1.88 8.63 15.56
C VAL A 344 -0.37 8.68 15.73
N PHE A 345 0.07 9.02 16.93
CA PHE A 345 1.47 8.93 17.35
C PHE A 345 1.53 7.93 18.48
N ILE A 346 2.11 6.77 18.22
CA ILE A 346 2.20 5.66 19.19
C ILE A 346 3.63 5.14 19.31
N ARG A 347 3.92 4.54 20.44
CA ARG A 347 5.17 3.83 20.64
C ARG A 347 5.10 2.48 19.93
N ASP A 348 6.22 2.08 19.33
CA ASP A 348 6.40 0.77 18.70
C ASP A 348 5.26 0.35 17.75
N PRO A 349 5.00 1.12 16.67
CA PRO A 349 3.97 0.77 15.70
C PRO A 349 4.35 -0.47 14.90
N HIS A 350 3.39 -1.40 14.76
CA HIS A 350 3.52 -2.58 13.92
C HIS A 350 2.70 -2.41 12.65
N PHE A 351 3.36 -2.58 11.50
CA PHE A 351 2.74 -2.46 10.19
C PHE A 351 2.68 -3.81 9.47
N GLN A 352 1.75 -3.95 8.57
CA GLN A 352 1.71 -5.04 7.63
C GLN A 352 2.61 -4.72 6.43
N GLY A 353 3.74 -5.44 6.29
CA GLY A 353 4.69 -5.28 5.18
C GLY A 353 5.69 -4.13 5.36
N GLN A 354 6.71 -4.10 4.50
CA GLN A 354 7.80 -3.12 4.54
C GLN A 354 7.35 -1.71 4.13
N THR A 355 6.37 -1.60 3.25
CA THR A 355 5.81 -0.32 2.79
C THR A 355 4.93 0.39 3.81
N LYS A 356 4.70 -0.24 4.98
CA LYS A 356 3.97 0.32 6.13
C LYS A 356 2.54 0.77 5.84
N GLU A 357 1.89 0.19 4.84
CA GLU A 357 0.60 0.64 4.32
C GLU A 357 -0.59 0.41 5.27
N ARG A 358 -0.44 -0.43 6.28
CA ARG A 358 -1.51 -0.75 7.23
C ARG A 358 -0.99 -0.93 8.66
N LEU A 359 -1.61 -0.23 9.61
CA LEU A 359 -1.32 -0.40 11.04
C LEU A 359 -2.05 -1.62 11.60
N VAL A 360 -1.36 -2.46 12.41
CA VAL A 360 -1.94 -3.70 12.96
C VAL A 360 -1.92 -3.80 14.49
N ASN A 361 -1.47 -2.76 15.19
CA ASN A 361 -1.48 -2.72 16.65
C ASN A 361 -2.90 -2.78 17.21
N ALA A 362 -3.30 -3.85 17.87
CA ALA A 362 -4.64 -3.97 18.46
C ALA A 362 -4.92 -2.90 19.55
N GLU A 363 -3.89 -2.45 20.26
CA GLU A 363 -4.00 -1.39 21.27
C GLU A 363 -4.35 -0.04 20.66
N ALA A 364 -3.83 0.29 19.46
CA ALA A 364 -4.14 1.54 18.78
C ALA A 364 -5.65 1.68 18.49
N GLN A 365 -6.36 0.58 18.22
CA GLN A 365 -7.81 0.61 18.05
C GLN A 365 -8.51 1.08 19.32
N LYS A 366 -8.17 0.48 20.46
CA LYS A 366 -8.83 0.79 21.75
C LYS A 366 -8.54 2.22 22.20
N LEU A 367 -7.27 2.65 22.07
CA LEU A 367 -6.84 3.99 22.47
C LEU A 367 -7.51 5.07 21.61
N THR A 368 -7.50 4.90 20.29
CA THR A 368 -8.14 5.81 19.35
C THR A 368 -9.64 5.89 19.60
N ASP A 369 -10.27 4.74 19.78
CA ASP A 369 -11.69 4.64 20.03
C ASP A 369 -12.13 5.35 21.32
N ALA A 370 -11.46 5.10 22.43
CA ALA A 370 -11.76 5.74 23.71
C ALA A 370 -11.56 7.25 23.64
N ALA A 371 -10.41 7.69 23.09
CA ALA A 371 -10.10 9.11 22.99
C ALA A 371 -11.11 9.89 22.11
N ILE A 372 -11.48 9.36 20.96
CA ILE A 372 -12.36 10.08 20.01
C ILE A 372 -13.81 10.04 20.45
N LYS A 373 -14.29 8.94 21.04
CA LYS A 373 -15.69 8.79 21.42
C LYS A 373 -16.17 9.90 22.34
N ASP A 374 -15.43 10.19 23.41
CA ASP A 374 -15.83 11.20 24.39
C ASP A 374 -15.85 12.62 23.79
N HIS A 375 -14.89 12.90 22.91
CA HIS A 375 -14.86 14.19 22.18
C HIS A 375 -16.03 14.31 21.19
N PHE A 376 -16.41 13.23 20.53
CA PHE A 376 -17.53 13.24 19.59
C PHE A 376 -18.88 13.33 20.30
N ASP A 377 -19.06 12.63 21.42
CA ASP A 377 -20.24 12.78 22.27
C ASP A 377 -20.42 14.24 22.73
N HIS A 378 -19.31 14.88 23.11
CA HIS A 378 -19.32 16.30 23.51
C HIS A 378 -19.63 17.23 22.32
N TRP A 379 -19.06 16.95 21.15
CA TRP A 379 -19.30 17.72 19.93
C TRP A 379 -20.76 17.62 19.46
N LEU A 380 -21.37 16.42 19.50
CA LEU A 380 -22.79 16.20 19.19
C LEU A 380 -23.68 16.96 20.16
N SER A 381 -23.37 16.90 21.46
CA SER A 381 -24.16 17.59 22.50
C SER A 381 -24.00 19.12 22.47
N GLY A 382 -22.83 19.60 22.07
CA GLY A 382 -22.53 21.02 21.96
C GLY A 382 -23.13 21.71 20.74
N SER A 383 -23.61 20.96 19.74
CA SER A 383 -24.21 21.48 18.52
C SER A 383 -25.43 20.64 18.10
N PRO A 384 -26.56 20.73 18.83
CA PRO A 384 -27.72 19.87 18.63
C PRO A 384 -28.31 19.91 17.22
N ASP A 385 -28.35 21.09 16.59
CA ASP A 385 -28.87 21.23 15.22
C ASP A 385 -27.97 20.53 14.19
N ALA A 386 -26.66 20.68 14.33
CA ALA A 386 -25.69 19.98 13.48
C ALA A 386 -25.76 18.47 13.69
N ALA A 387 -25.85 18.02 14.94
CA ALA A 387 -26.00 16.61 15.28
C ALA A 387 -27.26 15.99 14.68
N LYS A 388 -28.39 16.74 14.74
CA LYS A 388 -29.65 16.32 14.14
C LYS A 388 -29.55 16.22 12.63
N ALA A 389 -29.01 17.24 11.96
CA ALA A 389 -28.79 17.23 10.50
C ALA A 389 -27.91 16.06 10.07
N LEU A 390 -26.83 15.79 10.80
CA LEU A 390 -25.94 14.66 10.53
C LEU A 390 -26.68 13.31 10.67
N ILE A 391 -27.42 13.11 11.78
CA ILE A 391 -28.16 11.86 12.01
C ILE A 391 -29.23 11.64 10.94
N GLU A 392 -29.97 12.70 10.55
CA GLU A 392 -30.96 12.61 9.48
C GLU A 392 -30.32 12.20 8.15
N ARG A 393 -29.21 12.81 7.79
CA ARG A 393 -28.45 12.44 6.59
C ARG A 393 -27.96 10.99 6.61
N LEU A 394 -27.44 10.54 7.76
CA LEU A 394 -26.97 9.15 7.92
C LEU A 394 -28.11 8.13 7.90
N ILE A 395 -29.30 8.49 8.39
CA ILE A 395 -30.51 7.65 8.27
C ILE A 395 -30.92 7.54 6.78
N GLU A 396 -30.87 8.62 6.02
CA GLU A 396 -31.13 8.57 4.57
C GLU A 396 -30.19 7.60 3.85
N LYS A 397 -28.89 7.65 4.15
CA LYS A 397 -27.88 6.70 3.62
C LYS A 397 -28.19 5.25 4.03
N ALA A 398 -28.54 5.02 5.30
CA ALA A 398 -28.91 3.68 5.78
C ALA A 398 -30.15 3.14 5.06
N ASP A 399 -31.15 3.98 4.82
CA ASP A 399 -32.36 3.62 4.06
C ASP A 399 -32.03 3.33 2.59
N GLU A 400 -31.17 4.15 1.98
CA GLU A 400 -30.74 3.92 0.60
C GLU A 400 -29.97 2.62 0.46
N ARG A 401 -29.05 2.32 1.37
CA ARG A 401 -28.34 1.03 1.46
C ARG A 401 -29.32 -0.14 1.60
N ALA A 402 -30.32 0.00 2.48
CA ALA A 402 -31.37 -1.02 2.67
C ALA A 402 -32.20 -1.23 1.38
N ARG A 403 -32.59 -0.15 0.69
CA ARG A 403 -33.30 -0.25 -0.61
C ARG A 403 -32.43 -0.90 -1.68
N LYS A 404 -31.16 -0.51 -1.81
CA LYS A 404 -30.20 -1.14 -2.75
C LYS A 404 -30.04 -2.64 -2.43
N LYS A 405 -29.95 -3.03 -1.15
CA LYS A 405 -29.88 -4.43 -0.72
C LYS A 405 -31.14 -5.21 -1.12
N ALA A 406 -32.33 -4.67 -0.84
CA ALA A 406 -33.60 -5.28 -1.22
C ALA A 406 -33.76 -5.45 -2.74
N GLN A 407 -33.34 -4.45 -3.53
CA GLN A 407 -33.35 -4.53 -4.99
C GLN A 407 -32.38 -5.61 -5.53
N LYS A 408 -31.17 -5.73 -4.93
CA LYS A 408 -30.21 -6.81 -5.27
C LYS A 408 -30.81 -8.19 -4.98
N GLU A 409 -31.48 -8.36 -3.85
CA GLU A 409 -32.12 -9.63 -3.48
C GLU A 409 -33.29 -10.00 -4.43
N MET A 410 -34.15 -9.01 -4.76
CA MET A 410 -35.24 -9.25 -5.74
C MET A 410 -34.65 -9.58 -7.13
N ALA A 411 -33.65 -8.90 -7.59
CA ALA A 411 -33.00 -9.15 -8.88
C ALA A 411 -32.39 -10.55 -8.96
N ARG A 412 -31.91 -11.11 -7.84
CA ARG A 412 -31.33 -12.45 -7.77
C ARG A 412 -32.41 -13.55 -7.76
N LYS A 413 -33.59 -13.25 -7.20
CA LYS A 413 -34.74 -14.22 -7.08
C LYS A 413 -35.50 -14.40 -8.39
N THR A 414 -35.33 -13.53 -9.39
CA THR A 414 -36.12 -13.59 -10.65
C THR A 414 -35.73 -14.81 -11.50
N PRO A 415 -36.63 -15.73 -11.78
CA PRO A 415 -36.36 -17.00 -12.49
C PRO A 415 -35.73 -16.78 -13.87
N THR A 416 -36.14 -15.74 -14.58
CA THR A 416 -35.68 -15.39 -15.94
C THR A 416 -34.16 -15.08 -16.00
N ARG A 417 -33.54 -14.65 -14.88
CA ARG A 417 -32.11 -14.32 -14.81
C ARG A 417 -31.24 -15.56 -14.56
N ARG A 418 -31.79 -16.60 -13.85
CA ARG A 418 -31.13 -17.90 -13.68
C ARG A 418 -30.98 -18.67 -14.98
N LEU A 419 -31.97 -18.58 -15.86
CA LEU A 419 -31.97 -19.21 -17.20
C LEU A 419 -30.91 -18.57 -18.16
N ARG A 420 -30.40 -17.42 -17.86
CA ARG A 420 -29.41 -16.69 -18.70
C ARG A 420 -27.96 -16.80 -18.19
N LEU A 421 -27.70 -17.52 -17.10
CA LEU A 421 -26.34 -17.67 -16.58
C LEU A 421 -25.49 -18.59 -17.48
N PRO A 422 -24.17 -18.34 -17.60
CA PRO A 422 -23.29 -19.20 -18.38
C PRO A 422 -23.36 -20.66 -17.89
N GLY A 423 -23.49 -21.62 -18.79
CA GLY A 423 -23.60 -23.04 -18.43
C GLY A 423 -22.39 -23.60 -17.70
N LYS A 424 -21.20 -22.95 -17.86
CA LYS A 424 -19.97 -23.32 -17.17
C LYS A 424 -19.89 -22.77 -15.74
N LEU A 425 -20.71 -21.80 -15.36
CA LEU A 425 -20.74 -21.22 -13.99
C LEU A 425 -21.29 -22.24 -13.01
N ALA A 426 -20.50 -22.56 -12.00
CA ALA A 426 -20.97 -23.26 -10.82
C ALA A 426 -21.35 -22.24 -9.74
N ASP A 427 -22.59 -21.75 -9.75
CA ASP A 427 -23.06 -20.70 -8.85
C ASP A 427 -23.19 -21.17 -7.38
N CYS A 428 -23.19 -20.24 -6.43
CA CYS A 428 -23.48 -20.49 -5.02
C CYS A 428 -24.98 -20.45 -4.75
N SER A 429 -25.42 -21.11 -3.65
CA SER A 429 -26.85 -21.19 -3.32
C SER A 429 -27.39 -19.96 -2.59
N ARG A 430 -26.53 -19.15 -1.97
CA ARG A 430 -26.92 -17.94 -1.23
C ARG A 430 -27.59 -16.92 -2.16
N GLN A 431 -28.69 -16.34 -1.73
CA GLN A 431 -29.47 -15.39 -2.52
C GLN A 431 -28.99 -13.94 -2.38
N SER A 432 -28.34 -13.59 -1.26
CA SER A 432 -27.68 -12.28 -1.06
C SER A 432 -26.28 -12.27 -1.67
N ALA A 433 -25.81 -11.09 -2.14
CA ALA A 433 -24.42 -10.93 -2.55
C ALA A 433 -23.46 -10.93 -1.35
N GLU A 434 -23.94 -10.57 -0.17
CA GLU A 434 -23.18 -10.47 1.08
C GLU A 434 -22.53 -11.82 1.45
N ASP A 435 -21.24 -11.79 1.80
CA ASP A 435 -20.37 -12.94 2.07
C ASP A 435 -20.25 -13.95 0.91
N THR A 436 -20.63 -13.57 -0.32
CA THR A 436 -20.47 -14.46 -1.47
C THR A 436 -19.26 -14.06 -2.30
N GLU A 437 -18.68 -15.08 -2.95
CA GLU A 437 -17.44 -14.95 -3.70
C GLU A 437 -17.57 -15.69 -5.03
N ILE A 438 -17.01 -15.11 -6.09
CA ILE A 438 -16.80 -15.81 -7.34
C ILE A 438 -15.31 -15.96 -7.61
N PHE A 439 -14.88 -17.20 -7.83
CA PHE A 439 -13.52 -17.51 -8.26
C PHE A 439 -13.49 -17.63 -9.78
N ILE A 440 -12.70 -16.80 -10.43
CA ILE A 440 -12.41 -16.88 -11.85
C ILE A 440 -11.16 -17.75 -11.98
N VAL A 441 -11.30 -18.93 -12.58
CA VAL A 441 -10.28 -19.99 -12.56
C VAL A 441 -9.80 -20.28 -13.97
N GLU A 442 -8.51 -20.52 -14.13
CA GLU A 442 -7.90 -20.90 -15.40
C GLU A 442 -8.25 -22.35 -15.77
N GLY A 443 -8.94 -22.52 -16.90
CA GLY A 443 -9.23 -23.82 -17.50
C GLY A 443 -10.24 -24.71 -16.75
N ASP A 444 -10.64 -25.77 -17.43
CA ASP A 444 -11.61 -26.73 -16.89
C ASP A 444 -11.01 -27.66 -15.83
N SER A 445 -9.70 -27.94 -15.88
CA SER A 445 -9.00 -28.82 -14.93
C SER A 445 -8.97 -28.19 -13.54
N ALA A 446 -8.40 -27.00 -13.41
CA ALA A 446 -8.41 -26.26 -12.14
C ALA A 446 -9.83 -25.91 -11.71
N GLY A 447 -10.74 -25.60 -12.67
CA GLY A 447 -12.15 -25.42 -12.43
C GLY A 447 -12.84 -26.64 -11.81
N GLY A 448 -12.42 -27.85 -12.18
CA GLY A 448 -12.91 -29.13 -11.62
C GLY A 448 -12.51 -29.30 -10.15
N SER A 449 -11.24 -29.07 -9.82
CA SER A 449 -10.71 -29.11 -8.45
C SER A 449 -11.38 -28.03 -7.58
N ALA A 450 -11.50 -26.80 -8.10
CA ALA A 450 -12.14 -25.69 -7.39
C ALA A 450 -13.64 -25.95 -7.11
N LYS A 451 -14.38 -26.52 -8.07
CA LYS A 451 -15.80 -26.91 -7.90
C LYS A 451 -15.99 -27.92 -6.78
N GLN A 452 -15.02 -28.81 -6.58
CA GLN A 452 -15.07 -29.80 -5.47
C GLN A 452 -14.64 -29.17 -4.14
N ALA A 453 -13.66 -28.23 -4.17
CA ALA A 453 -13.09 -27.59 -2.99
C ALA A 453 -14.04 -26.54 -2.36
N ARG A 454 -14.89 -25.90 -3.15
CA ARG A 454 -15.69 -24.73 -2.76
C ARG A 454 -16.68 -24.95 -1.65
N ARG A 455 -17.05 -23.91 -0.92
CA ARG A 455 -18.26 -23.85 -0.10
C ARG A 455 -19.45 -23.54 -1.01
N ARG A 456 -20.34 -24.52 -1.21
CA ARG A 456 -21.45 -24.40 -2.18
C ARG A 456 -22.48 -23.34 -1.84
N ASP A 457 -22.54 -22.93 -0.59
CA ASP A 457 -23.46 -21.90 -0.10
C ASP A 457 -23.00 -20.49 -0.46
N THR A 458 -21.70 -20.22 -0.42
CA THR A 458 -21.13 -18.86 -0.55
C THR A 458 -20.18 -18.69 -1.72
N GLN A 459 -19.62 -19.76 -2.27
CA GLN A 459 -18.57 -19.68 -3.29
C GLN A 459 -19.04 -20.19 -4.65
N ALA A 460 -18.91 -19.35 -5.68
CA ALA A 460 -19.15 -19.68 -7.08
C ALA A 460 -17.83 -19.87 -7.83
N ILE A 461 -17.82 -20.70 -8.87
CA ILE A 461 -16.65 -20.97 -9.72
C ILE A 461 -17.02 -20.70 -11.17
N LEU A 462 -16.22 -19.87 -11.84
CA LEU A 462 -16.30 -19.62 -13.27
C LEU A 462 -14.97 -20.01 -13.93
N PRO A 463 -14.87 -21.16 -14.59
CA PRO A 463 -13.68 -21.49 -15.37
C PRO A 463 -13.66 -20.69 -16.67
N LEU A 464 -12.49 -20.17 -17.01
CA LEU A 464 -12.21 -19.50 -18.29
C LEU A 464 -11.39 -20.43 -19.19
N ARG A 465 -11.76 -20.55 -20.45
CA ARG A 465 -11.07 -21.41 -21.42
C ARG A 465 -10.00 -20.59 -22.15
N GLY A 466 -8.75 -20.73 -21.70
CA GLY A 466 -7.61 -20.05 -22.29
C GLY A 466 -7.53 -18.56 -21.97
N LYS A 467 -6.65 -17.86 -22.66
CA LYS A 467 -6.40 -16.44 -22.44
C LYS A 467 -7.56 -15.61 -22.98
N ILE A 468 -8.09 -14.72 -22.14
CA ILE A 468 -9.09 -13.75 -22.58
C ILE A 468 -8.50 -12.71 -23.54
N LEU A 469 -9.35 -12.07 -24.28
CA LEU A 469 -8.94 -11.00 -25.20
C LEU A 469 -8.38 -9.80 -24.41
N ASN A 470 -7.25 -9.26 -24.86
CA ASN A 470 -6.69 -8.02 -24.30
C ASN A 470 -7.56 -6.82 -24.68
N VAL A 471 -8.35 -6.32 -23.73
CA VAL A 471 -9.31 -5.22 -23.94
C VAL A 471 -8.62 -3.87 -24.22
N ALA A 472 -7.34 -3.71 -23.83
CA ALA A 472 -6.61 -2.47 -24.06
C ALA A 472 -6.18 -2.32 -25.55
N SER A 473 -5.98 -3.43 -26.25
CA SER A 473 -5.55 -3.43 -27.65
C SER A 473 -6.64 -3.82 -28.65
N ALA A 474 -7.75 -4.43 -28.19
CA ALA A 474 -8.82 -4.92 -29.05
C ALA A 474 -9.75 -3.79 -29.55
N SER A 475 -10.44 -4.05 -30.68
CA SER A 475 -11.55 -3.21 -31.15
C SER A 475 -12.84 -3.55 -30.40
N VAL A 476 -13.76 -2.58 -30.35
CA VAL A 476 -15.07 -2.73 -29.67
C VAL A 476 -15.86 -3.94 -30.20
N ASP A 477 -15.80 -4.18 -31.52
CA ASP A 477 -16.51 -5.32 -32.12
C ASP A 477 -15.93 -6.67 -31.68
N LYS A 478 -14.58 -6.77 -31.56
CA LYS A 478 -13.93 -7.97 -31.03
C LYS A 478 -14.26 -8.22 -29.57
N LEU A 479 -14.40 -7.16 -28.79
CA LEU A 479 -14.81 -7.26 -27.38
C LEU A 479 -16.23 -7.84 -27.25
N ARG A 480 -17.17 -7.33 -28.07
CA ARG A 480 -18.56 -7.81 -28.07
C ARG A 480 -18.71 -9.26 -28.55
N GLY A 481 -17.83 -9.70 -29.44
CA GLY A 481 -17.82 -11.08 -29.94
C GLY A 481 -17.08 -12.10 -29.09
N ASN A 482 -16.42 -11.68 -27.99
CA ASN A 482 -15.66 -12.60 -27.15
C ASN A 482 -16.56 -13.28 -26.12
N GLN A 483 -16.76 -14.61 -26.28
CA GLN A 483 -17.65 -15.41 -25.43
C GLN A 483 -17.19 -15.46 -23.97
N GLU A 484 -15.88 -15.53 -23.70
CA GLU A 484 -15.34 -15.60 -22.34
C GLU A 484 -15.62 -14.31 -21.56
N LEU A 485 -15.45 -13.13 -22.21
CA LEU A 485 -15.80 -11.85 -21.61
C LEU A 485 -17.32 -11.68 -21.43
N ALA A 486 -18.10 -12.15 -22.39
CA ALA A 486 -19.56 -12.14 -22.29
C ALA A 486 -20.05 -13.02 -21.11
N ASP A 487 -19.50 -14.23 -20.98
CA ASP A 487 -19.79 -15.13 -19.86
C ASP A 487 -19.40 -14.53 -18.53
N LEU A 488 -18.23 -13.88 -18.45
CA LEU A 488 -17.75 -13.20 -17.23
C LEU A 488 -18.71 -12.05 -16.84
N ALA A 489 -19.03 -11.16 -17.78
CA ALA A 489 -19.95 -10.05 -17.54
C ALA A 489 -21.35 -10.56 -17.13
N GLN A 490 -21.83 -11.62 -17.75
CA GLN A 490 -23.11 -12.25 -17.45
C GLN A 490 -23.10 -12.93 -16.06
N ALA A 491 -22.01 -13.61 -15.70
CA ALA A 491 -21.86 -14.22 -14.37
C ALA A 491 -21.86 -13.16 -13.27
N LEU A 492 -21.16 -12.04 -13.48
CA LEU A 492 -21.11 -10.93 -12.52
C LEU A 492 -22.43 -10.16 -12.45
N GLY A 493 -23.15 -10.03 -13.57
CA GLY A 493 -24.48 -9.45 -13.64
C GLY A 493 -24.57 -7.95 -13.44
N CYS A 494 -23.44 -7.24 -13.46
CA CYS A 494 -23.32 -5.81 -13.18
C CYS A 494 -23.13 -4.93 -14.45
N GLY A 495 -23.13 -5.53 -15.64
CA GLY A 495 -22.86 -4.84 -16.91
C GLY A 495 -21.37 -4.54 -17.11
N THR A 496 -21.03 -3.85 -18.21
CA THR A 496 -19.65 -3.43 -18.56
C THR A 496 -19.65 -2.03 -19.16
N GLY A 497 -18.53 -1.32 -19.09
CA GLY A 497 -18.37 0.01 -19.68
C GLY A 497 -19.42 0.99 -19.15
N LYS A 498 -20.17 1.61 -20.06
CA LYS A 498 -21.22 2.61 -19.69
C LYS A 498 -22.43 2.01 -18.96
N GLU A 499 -22.67 0.70 -19.10
CA GLU A 499 -23.78 0.01 -18.45
C GLU A 499 -23.39 -0.61 -17.09
N PHE A 500 -22.11 -0.46 -16.72
CA PHE A 500 -21.60 -1.00 -15.47
C PHE A 500 -22.22 -0.32 -14.28
N SER A 501 -22.71 -1.12 -13.33
CA SER A 501 -23.17 -0.64 -12.01
C SER A 501 -22.77 -1.65 -10.94
N VAL A 502 -21.93 -1.22 -10.01
CA VAL A 502 -21.44 -2.04 -8.91
C VAL A 502 -22.60 -2.54 -8.02
N ASP A 503 -23.67 -1.74 -7.90
CA ASP A 503 -24.88 -2.12 -7.16
C ASP A 503 -25.57 -3.37 -7.68
N LYS A 504 -25.35 -3.74 -8.95
CA LYS A 504 -25.88 -4.93 -9.59
C LYS A 504 -24.95 -6.14 -9.47
N LEU A 505 -23.80 -5.97 -8.83
CA LEU A 505 -22.82 -7.05 -8.65
C LEU A 505 -23.43 -8.21 -7.85
N ARG A 506 -23.31 -9.42 -8.40
CA ARG A 506 -23.93 -10.62 -7.82
C ARG A 506 -23.16 -11.22 -6.66
N TYR A 507 -21.89 -10.88 -6.51
CA TYR A 507 -20.97 -11.40 -5.50
C TYR A 507 -20.29 -10.27 -4.78
N GLU A 508 -20.03 -10.42 -3.48
CA GLU A 508 -19.30 -9.43 -2.70
C GLU A 508 -17.83 -9.36 -3.12
N ARG A 509 -17.23 -10.52 -3.43
CA ARG A 509 -15.82 -10.61 -3.83
C ARG A 509 -15.67 -11.30 -5.18
N VAL A 510 -14.86 -10.71 -6.03
CA VAL A 510 -14.42 -11.29 -7.30
C VAL A 510 -12.94 -11.66 -7.14
N ILE A 511 -12.63 -12.95 -7.25
CA ILE A 511 -11.31 -13.47 -6.93
C ILE A 511 -10.72 -14.10 -8.19
N ILE A 512 -9.62 -13.57 -8.67
CA ILE A 512 -8.82 -14.14 -9.77
C ILE A 512 -7.94 -15.23 -9.16
N MET A 513 -8.04 -16.45 -9.65
CA MET A 513 -7.29 -17.61 -9.19
C MET A 513 -6.70 -18.34 -10.40
N THR A 514 -5.48 -18.00 -10.76
CA THR A 514 -4.69 -18.55 -11.87
C THR A 514 -3.52 -19.37 -11.36
N ASP A 515 -2.94 -20.16 -12.23
CA ASP A 515 -1.74 -20.94 -11.94
C ASP A 515 -0.57 -20.01 -11.60
N ALA A 516 0.38 -20.49 -10.83
CA ALA A 516 1.55 -19.71 -10.39
C ALA A 516 2.70 -19.77 -11.43
N ASP A 517 2.36 -19.80 -12.71
CA ASP A 517 3.29 -19.80 -13.83
C ASP A 517 3.15 -18.54 -14.69
N VAL A 518 3.95 -18.43 -15.74
CA VAL A 518 3.97 -17.26 -16.64
C VAL A 518 2.65 -17.10 -17.41
N ASP A 519 1.96 -18.18 -17.73
CA ASP A 519 0.67 -18.14 -18.42
C ASP A 519 -0.44 -17.67 -17.47
N GLY A 520 -0.46 -18.18 -16.25
CA GLY A 520 -1.41 -17.72 -15.22
C GLY A 520 -1.21 -16.26 -14.85
N ALA A 521 0.04 -15.80 -14.73
CA ALA A 521 0.36 -14.39 -14.50
C ALA A 521 -0.14 -13.51 -15.67
N HIS A 522 -0.02 -13.99 -16.91
CA HIS A 522 -0.55 -13.29 -18.09
C HIS A 522 -2.09 -13.23 -18.07
N ILE A 523 -2.77 -14.33 -17.74
CA ILE A 523 -4.24 -14.35 -17.63
C ILE A 523 -4.71 -13.40 -16.52
N ALA A 524 -4.04 -13.40 -15.37
CA ALA A 524 -4.35 -12.45 -14.29
C ALA A 524 -4.19 -10.99 -14.76
N SER A 525 -3.12 -10.68 -15.49
CA SER A 525 -2.87 -9.34 -16.04
C SER A 525 -3.96 -8.91 -17.04
N LEU A 526 -4.42 -9.82 -17.91
CA LEU A 526 -5.52 -9.57 -18.84
C LEU A 526 -6.85 -9.33 -18.11
N LEU A 527 -7.14 -10.11 -17.08
CA LEU A 527 -8.33 -9.95 -16.23
C LEU A 527 -8.29 -8.63 -15.46
N MET A 528 -7.17 -8.30 -14.84
CA MET A 528 -6.99 -7.00 -14.16
C MET A 528 -7.19 -5.83 -15.13
N THR A 529 -6.65 -5.93 -16.35
CA THR A 529 -6.85 -4.91 -17.40
C THR A 529 -8.31 -4.78 -17.80
N PHE A 530 -9.04 -5.92 -17.90
CA PHE A 530 -10.48 -5.91 -18.18
C PHE A 530 -11.25 -5.19 -17.07
N PHE A 531 -11.04 -5.53 -15.81
CA PHE A 531 -11.71 -4.89 -14.69
C PHE A 531 -11.35 -3.41 -14.58
N TYR A 532 -10.09 -3.06 -14.78
CA TYR A 532 -9.62 -1.68 -14.73
C TYR A 532 -10.30 -0.79 -15.78
N ARG A 533 -10.51 -1.29 -17.02
CA ARG A 533 -11.11 -0.50 -18.11
C ARG A 533 -12.63 -0.56 -18.16
N GLU A 534 -13.21 -1.72 -17.89
CA GLU A 534 -14.64 -1.95 -18.10
C GLU A 534 -15.45 -1.86 -16.80
N MET A 535 -14.81 -2.02 -15.62
CA MET A 535 -15.46 -2.05 -14.33
C MET A 535 -14.63 -1.35 -13.23
N PRO A 536 -14.17 -0.09 -13.42
CA PRO A 536 -13.23 0.56 -12.49
C PRO A 536 -13.76 0.68 -11.06
N ALA A 537 -15.05 0.97 -10.87
CA ALA A 537 -15.63 1.08 -9.54
C ALA A 537 -15.65 -0.27 -8.77
N LEU A 538 -15.56 -1.42 -9.46
CA LEU A 538 -15.39 -2.72 -8.80
C LEU A 538 -14.05 -2.79 -8.05
N ILE A 539 -12.99 -2.22 -8.62
CA ILE A 539 -11.68 -2.14 -7.97
C ILE A 539 -11.69 -1.06 -6.89
N GLN A 540 -12.19 0.13 -7.19
CA GLN A 540 -12.23 1.28 -6.26
C GLN A 540 -13.00 0.95 -4.98
N GLN A 541 -14.09 0.20 -5.07
CA GLN A 541 -14.89 -0.24 -3.92
C GLN A 541 -14.34 -1.53 -3.25
N GLY A 542 -13.21 -2.05 -3.70
CA GLY A 542 -12.50 -3.14 -3.04
C GLY A 542 -13.11 -4.53 -3.23
N HIS A 543 -13.79 -4.78 -4.37
CA HIS A 543 -14.40 -6.07 -4.68
C HIS A 543 -13.46 -7.02 -5.43
N LEU A 544 -12.32 -6.58 -5.97
CA LEU A 544 -11.40 -7.40 -6.76
C LEU A 544 -10.20 -7.89 -5.95
N TYR A 545 -9.94 -9.19 -6.04
CA TYR A 545 -8.84 -9.85 -5.33
C TYR A 545 -8.07 -10.82 -6.23
N LEU A 546 -6.79 -11.05 -5.89
CA LEU A 546 -5.96 -12.13 -6.42
C LEU A 546 -5.80 -13.20 -5.33
N ALA A 547 -6.04 -14.45 -5.66
CA ALA A 547 -5.69 -15.57 -4.79
C ALA A 547 -4.19 -15.86 -4.88
N LEU A 548 -3.59 -16.24 -3.76
CA LEU A 548 -2.18 -16.66 -3.67
C LEU A 548 -2.13 -18.15 -3.30
N PRO A 549 -2.18 -19.06 -4.26
CA PRO A 549 -1.95 -20.47 -3.99
C PRO A 549 -0.48 -20.70 -3.58
N PRO A 550 -0.17 -21.68 -2.72
CA PRO A 550 1.19 -21.99 -2.37
C PRO A 550 1.92 -22.67 -3.54
N LEU A 551 3.22 -22.39 -3.67
CA LEU A 551 4.11 -23.06 -4.62
C LEU A 551 4.61 -24.41 -4.12
N TYR A 552 4.77 -24.57 -2.81
CA TYR A 552 5.37 -25.77 -2.22
C TYR A 552 4.52 -26.35 -1.10
N ARG A 553 4.54 -27.70 -1.03
CA ARG A 553 4.09 -28.46 0.11
C ARG A 553 5.31 -29.15 0.74
N LEU A 554 5.51 -28.92 2.03
CA LEU A 554 6.55 -29.57 2.82
C LEU A 554 5.91 -30.54 3.80
N SER A 555 6.36 -31.80 3.82
CA SER A 555 5.87 -32.79 4.77
C SER A 555 7.02 -33.54 5.43
N GLY A 556 6.98 -33.69 6.75
CA GLY A 556 8.00 -34.38 7.51
C GLY A 556 7.68 -34.40 9.00
N GLY A 557 8.02 -35.48 9.68
CA GLY A 557 7.79 -35.62 11.14
C GLY A 557 6.33 -35.47 11.57
N GLY A 558 5.37 -35.87 10.74
CA GLY A 558 3.93 -35.72 11.01
C GLY A 558 3.38 -34.31 10.82
N LYS A 559 4.21 -33.36 10.34
CA LYS A 559 3.79 -31.97 10.04
C LYS A 559 3.67 -31.77 8.54
N VAL A 560 2.68 -30.99 8.14
CA VAL A 560 2.50 -30.53 6.75
C VAL A 560 2.39 -29.01 6.79
N HIS A 561 3.22 -28.33 5.99
CA HIS A 561 3.18 -26.89 5.80
C HIS A 561 3.23 -26.54 4.32
N TYR A 562 2.71 -25.35 4.00
CA TYR A 562 2.69 -24.83 2.64
C TYR A 562 3.52 -23.57 2.57
N ALA A 563 4.38 -23.46 1.56
CA ALA A 563 5.19 -22.27 1.31
C ALA A 563 4.72 -21.55 0.05
N ARG A 564 4.68 -20.23 0.12
CA ARG A 564 4.22 -19.36 -0.97
C ARG A 564 5.26 -19.26 -2.09
N ASP A 565 6.52 -19.19 -1.69
CA ASP A 565 7.68 -18.93 -2.53
C ASP A 565 8.90 -19.64 -1.96
N ASP A 566 10.04 -19.54 -2.64
CA ASP A 566 11.29 -20.15 -2.20
C ASP A 566 11.79 -19.60 -0.87
N ALA A 567 11.68 -18.29 -0.64
CA ALA A 567 12.10 -17.66 0.60
C ALA A 567 11.31 -18.21 1.80
N HIS A 568 9.98 -18.33 1.67
CA HIS A 568 9.12 -18.91 2.71
C HIS A 568 9.37 -20.41 2.91
N LYS A 569 9.67 -21.16 1.83
CA LYS A 569 10.10 -22.56 1.92
C LYS A 569 11.36 -22.69 2.78
N ASP A 570 12.36 -21.87 2.52
CA ASP A 570 13.64 -21.89 3.23
C ASP A 570 13.49 -21.44 4.69
N GLU A 571 12.59 -20.49 4.96
CA GLU A 571 12.22 -20.10 6.32
C GLU A 571 11.58 -21.26 7.09
N LEU A 572 10.62 -21.96 6.49
CA LEU A 572 9.97 -23.12 7.09
C LEU A 572 10.96 -24.24 7.37
N MET A 573 11.91 -24.47 6.48
CA MET A 573 13.00 -25.44 6.67
C MET A 573 13.88 -25.08 7.87
N ARG A 574 14.23 -23.80 8.02
CA ARG A 574 15.07 -23.32 9.14
C ARG A 574 14.35 -23.27 10.48
N THR A 575 13.03 -23.05 10.47
CA THR A 575 12.23 -22.85 11.69
C THR A 575 11.44 -24.10 12.05
N THR A 576 10.41 -24.41 11.30
CA THR A 576 9.42 -25.46 11.60
C THR A 576 9.97 -26.86 11.47
N PHE A 577 10.86 -27.09 10.49
CA PHE A 577 11.43 -28.39 10.18
C PHE A 577 12.85 -28.59 10.72
N LYS A 578 13.44 -27.57 11.39
CA LYS A 578 14.81 -27.61 11.94
C LYS A 578 15.11 -28.86 12.77
N ASN A 579 14.15 -29.32 13.57
CA ASN A 579 14.33 -30.43 14.51
C ASN A 579 13.63 -31.71 14.06
N VAL A 580 13.16 -31.81 12.83
CA VAL A 580 12.50 -33.00 12.30
C VAL A 580 13.54 -34.05 11.97
N LYS A 581 13.47 -35.19 12.64
CA LYS A 581 14.30 -36.35 12.34
C LYS A 581 13.67 -37.13 11.18
N GLY A 582 14.38 -37.28 10.06
CA GLY A 582 13.91 -37.99 8.87
C GLY A 582 13.92 -37.14 7.60
N LYS A 583 13.55 -37.75 6.48
CA LYS A 583 13.48 -37.07 5.18
C LYS A 583 12.27 -36.14 5.16
N ILE A 584 12.48 -34.89 4.82
CA ILE A 584 11.44 -33.92 4.54
C ILE A 584 11.10 -34.04 3.05
N GLU A 585 9.85 -34.30 2.77
CA GLU A 585 9.32 -34.35 1.40
C GLU A 585 8.88 -32.95 0.97
N ILE A 586 9.43 -32.46 -0.13
CA ILE A 586 9.10 -31.16 -0.72
C ILE A 586 8.45 -31.44 -2.08
N SER A 587 7.20 -31.05 -2.26
CA SER A 587 6.48 -31.15 -3.52
C SER A 587 6.22 -29.74 -4.04
N ARG A 588 6.59 -29.48 -5.31
CA ARG A 588 6.26 -28.20 -5.99
C ARG A 588 4.96 -28.39 -6.77
N PHE A 589 4.01 -27.47 -6.62
CA PHE A 589 2.81 -27.42 -7.45
C PHE A 589 3.12 -26.63 -8.71
N LYS A 590 2.93 -27.22 -9.87
CA LYS A 590 3.09 -26.52 -11.16
C LYS A 590 1.84 -25.73 -11.55
N GLY A 591 0.67 -26.16 -11.07
CA GLY A 591 -0.58 -25.47 -11.31
C GLY A 591 -1.71 -25.93 -10.36
N LEU A 592 -2.80 -25.18 -10.33
CA LEU A 592 -4.00 -25.45 -9.51
C LEU A 592 -4.66 -26.78 -9.83
N GLY A 593 -4.54 -27.26 -11.08
CA GLY A 593 -5.08 -28.54 -11.52
C GLY A 593 -4.37 -29.74 -10.89
N GLU A 594 -3.14 -29.58 -10.42
CA GLU A 594 -2.36 -30.63 -9.74
C GLU A 594 -2.67 -30.68 -8.23
N MET A 595 -3.33 -29.66 -7.68
CA MET A 595 -3.71 -29.64 -6.28
C MET A 595 -4.97 -30.46 -6.04
N PRO A 596 -4.92 -31.48 -5.14
CA PRO A 596 -6.13 -32.16 -4.69
C PRO A 596 -7.15 -31.16 -4.11
N PRO A 597 -8.46 -31.36 -4.31
CA PRO A 597 -9.49 -30.43 -3.84
C PRO A 597 -9.41 -30.10 -2.35
N ALA A 598 -9.00 -31.03 -1.51
CA ALA A 598 -8.82 -30.81 -0.08
C ALA A 598 -7.70 -29.81 0.22
N GLN A 599 -6.58 -29.89 -0.51
CA GLN A 599 -5.46 -28.97 -0.35
C GLN A 599 -5.79 -27.58 -0.89
N LEU A 600 -6.41 -27.50 -2.08
CA LEU A 600 -6.88 -26.24 -2.65
C LEU A 600 -7.89 -25.54 -1.72
N LYS A 601 -8.78 -26.31 -1.08
CA LYS A 601 -9.71 -25.79 -0.06
C LYS A 601 -8.95 -25.20 1.11
N GLU A 602 -8.04 -25.96 1.70
CA GLU A 602 -7.32 -25.57 2.92
C GLU A 602 -6.41 -24.35 2.71
N THR A 603 -5.76 -24.25 1.57
CA THR A 603 -4.71 -23.23 1.33
C THR A 603 -5.24 -21.97 0.67
N THR A 604 -6.19 -22.09 -0.27
CA THR A 604 -6.55 -21.02 -1.20
C THR A 604 -8.02 -20.60 -1.12
N MET A 605 -8.92 -21.50 -0.74
CA MET A 605 -10.36 -21.20 -0.79
C MET A 605 -11.01 -21.02 0.59
N ASP A 606 -10.43 -21.54 1.67
CA ASP A 606 -10.99 -21.37 3.02
C ASP A 606 -10.79 -19.91 3.50
N PRO A 607 -11.87 -19.13 3.74
CA PRO A 607 -11.78 -17.74 4.18
C PRO A 607 -10.97 -17.49 5.45
N GLN A 608 -10.82 -18.51 6.31
CA GLN A 608 -10.08 -18.39 7.57
C GLN A 608 -8.57 -18.61 7.43
N LYS A 609 -8.14 -19.31 6.36
CA LYS A 609 -6.73 -19.74 6.21
C LYS A 609 -6.03 -19.14 5.00
N ARG A 610 -6.79 -18.79 3.97
CA ARG A 610 -6.26 -18.30 2.70
C ARG A 610 -5.67 -16.90 2.81
N MET A 611 -4.81 -16.59 1.88
CA MET A 611 -4.31 -15.22 1.64
C MET A 611 -4.87 -14.70 0.32
N LEU A 612 -5.42 -13.50 0.35
CA LEU A 612 -5.87 -12.77 -0.83
C LEU A 612 -5.18 -11.41 -0.90
N LEU A 613 -4.73 -11.03 -2.09
CA LEU A 613 -4.29 -9.67 -2.38
C LEU A 613 -5.49 -8.87 -2.93
N ARG A 614 -5.83 -7.77 -2.27
CA ARG A 614 -6.83 -6.85 -2.80
C ARG A 614 -6.18 -6.00 -3.90
N VAL A 615 -6.80 -5.98 -5.07
CA VAL A 615 -6.37 -5.09 -6.15
C VAL A 615 -6.83 -3.68 -5.81
N VAL A 616 -5.92 -2.73 -5.82
CA VAL A 616 -6.18 -1.31 -5.56
C VAL A 616 -5.69 -0.49 -6.73
N VAL A 617 -6.38 0.61 -7.01
CA VAL A 617 -5.96 1.62 -7.95
C VAL A 617 -6.03 2.97 -7.25
N PRO A 618 -5.09 3.89 -7.52
CA PRO A 618 -5.18 5.25 -7.00
C PRO A 618 -6.45 5.94 -7.52
N ASP A 619 -7.08 6.76 -6.67
CA ASP A 619 -8.31 7.48 -7.03
C ASP A 619 -7.96 8.83 -7.69
N LEU A 620 -8.41 9.04 -8.93
CA LEU A 620 -8.24 10.31 -9.66
C LEU A 620 -8.91 11.51 -8.96
N ARG A 621 -9.91 11.27 -8.11
CA ARG A 621 -10.64 12.30 -7.37
C ARG A 621 -9.90 12.76 -6.12
N ASP A 622 -9.00 11.92 -5.63
CA ASP A 622 -8.15 12.23 -4.48
C ASP A 622 -6.96 13.08 -4.95
N PRO A 623 -6.84 14.34 -4.50
CA PRO A 623 -5.75 15.21 -4.92
C PRO A 623 -4.36 14.63 -4.66
N ASP A 624 -4.21 13.84 -3.58
CA ASP A 624 -2.93 13.25 -3.20
C ASP A 624 -2.58 12.01 -4.02
N GLN A 625 -3.57 11.39 -4.69
CA GLN A 625 -3.40 10.19 -5.52
C GLN A 625 -3.50 10.46 -7.03
N LYS A 626 -3.82 11.69 -7.42
CA LYS A 626 -4.08 12.03 -8.83
C LYS A 626 -2.93 11.65 -9.76
N ASP A 627 -1.69 11.98 -9.38
CA ASP A 627 -0.52 11.68 -10.20
C ASP A 627 -0.24 10.18 -10.25
N ASP A 628 -0.45 9.47 -9.14
CA ASP A 628 -0.35 8.00 -9.11
C ASP A 628 -1.41 7.35 -10.00
N ALA A 629 -2.61 7.93 -10.04
CA ALA A 629 -3.67 7.46 -10.92
C ALA A 629 -3.34 7.69 -12.40
N GLU A 630 -2.77 8.85 -12.74
CA GLU A 630 -2.30 9.16 -14.11
C GLU A 630 -1.10 8.29 -14.50
N ALA A 631 -0.15 8.08 -13.60
CA ALA A 631 0.98 7.18 -13.79
C ALA A 631 0.51 5.73 -13.99
N THR A 632 -0.43 5.25 -13.17
CA THR A 632 -1.04 3.92 -13.30
C THR A 632 -1.73 3.77 -14.65
N LYS A 633 -2.49 4.78 -15.09
CA LYS A 633 -3.13 4.77 -16.41
C LYS A 633 -2.11 4.69 -17.55
N SER A 634 -1.04 5.49 -17.47
CA SER A 634 0.06 5.48 -18.44
C SER A 634 0.79 4.13 -18.47
N LEU A 635 1.03 3.53 -17.32
CA LEU A 635 1.67 2.22 -17.19
C LEU A 635 0.81 1.11 -17.80
N VAL A 636 -0.48 1.06 -17.48
CA VAL A 636 -1.42 0.10 -18.08
C VAL A 636 -1.49 0.26 -19.61
N GLU A 637 -1.51 1.49 -20.13
CA GLU A 637 -1.49 1.74 -21.56
C GLU A 637 -0.16 1.31 -22.20
N SER A 638 0.96 1.54 -21.54
CA SER A 638 2.30 1.13 -22.03
C SER A 638 2.44 -0.39 -22.08
N LEU A 639 1.99 -1.09 -21.03
CA LEU A 639 2.15 -2.54 -20.94
C LEU A 639 1.11 -3.32 -21.73
N MET A 640 -0.14 -2.86 -21.76
CA MET A 640 -1.27 -3.60 -22.31
C MET A 640 -1.84 -2.96 -23.61
N GLY A 641 -1.45 -1.73 -23.93
CA GLY A 641 -1.92 -0.99 -25.09
C GLY A 641 -1.44 -1.53 -26.44
N ARG A 642 -1.83 -0.84 -27.53
CA ARG A 642 -1.58 -1.27 -28.90
C ARG A 642 -0.14 -1.08 -29.39
N LYS A 643 0.66 -0.24 -28.71
CA LYS A 643 2.03 0.11 -29.11
C LYS A 643 3.03 -0.86 -28.47
N PRO A 644 3.55 -1.87 -29.21
CA PRO A 644 4.48 -2.85 -28.67
C PRO A 644 5.82 -2.23 -28.27
N GLU A 645 6.20 -1.08 -28.87
CA GLU A 645 7.45 -0.38 -28.60
C GLU A 645 7.53 0.08 -27.12
N LEU A 646 6.41 0.55 -26.56
CA LEU A 646 6.35 0.98 -25.17
C LEU A 646 6.58 -0.18 -24.20
N ARG A 647 5.99 -1.35 -24.51
CA ARG A 647 6.19 -2.57 -23.74
C ARG A 647 7.63 -3.07 -23.84
N PHE A 648 8.18 -3.06 -25.07
CA PHE A 648 9.57 -3.46 -25.30
C PHE A 648 10.54 -2.55 -24.53
N LYS A 649 10.33 -1.23 -24.58
CA LYS A 649 11.10 -0.25 -23.81
C LYS A 649 11.06 -0.58 -22.31
N PHE A 650 9.86 -0.77 -21.74
CA PHE A 650 9.70 -1.12 -20.32
C PHE A 650 10.42 -2.42 -19.96
N ILE A 651 10.27 -3.47 -20.77
CA ILE A 651 10.95 -4.77 -20.53
C ILE A 651 12.47 -4.58 -20.56
N THR A 652 13.00 -3.85 -21.54
CA THR A 652 14.44 -3.61 -21.67
C THR A 652 15.01 -2.85 -20.48
N GLU A 653 14.30 -1.82 -20.03
CA GLU A 653 14.70 -0.99 -18.87
C GLU A 653 14.67 -1.78 -17.57
N ASN A 654 13.76 -2.74 -17.43
CA ASN A 654 13.56 -3.53 -16.22
C ASN A 654 14.16 -4.95 -16.29
N ALA A 655 14.71 -5.37 -17.42
CA ALA A 655 15.25 -6.73 -17.62
C ALA A 655 16.36 -7.08 -16.62
N LYS A 656 17.15 -6.11 -16.19
CA LYS A 656 18.23 -6.30 -15.21
C LYS A 656 17.72 -6.68 -13.81
N PHE A 657 16.45 -6.47 -13.51
CA PHE A 657 15.82 -6.83 -12.24
C PHE A 657 15.01 -8.14 -12.31
N ALA A 658 14.82 -8.67 -13.52
CA ALA A 658 14.18 -9.97 -13.71
C ALA A 658 15.21 -11.07 -13.37
N GLN A 659 15.13 -11.60 -12.17
CA GLN A 659 15.86 -12.80 -11.76
C GLN A 659 14.87 -13.97 -11.77
N ASP A 660 15.32 -15.14 -12.27
CA ASP A 660 14.54 -16.37 -12.35
C ASP A 660 13.25 -16.24 -13.18
N LEU A 661 13.41 -15.97 -14.47
CA LEU A 661 12.35 -16.26 -15.41
C LEU A 661 12.23 -17.79 -15.51
N ASP A 662 11.13 -18.33 -15.00
CA ASP A 662 10.74 -19.74 -15.21
C ASP A 662 10.39 -19.88 -16.71
N VAL A 663 11.40 -20.23 -17.55
CA VAL A 663 11.29 -20.37 -19.01
C VAL A 663 11.04 -21.83 -19.35
#